data_e97e37531e9da0f5d50f004cbee50009
#
_entry.id   e97e37531e9da0f5d50f004cbee50009
#
_cell.length_a   1.000
_cell.length_b   1.000
_cell.length_c   1.000
_cell.angle_alpha   90.00
_cell.angle_beta   90.00
_cell.angle_gamma   90.00
#
_symmetry.space_group_name_H-M   'P 1'
#
loop_
_entity.id
_entity.type
_entity.pdbx_description
1 polymer ?
#
loop_
_entity_poly.entity_id
_entity_poly.type
_entity_poly.pdbx_seq_one_letter_code
_entity_poly.pdbx_strand_id
1 'polypeptide(L)'
;MEGPLSKVLQHIPRDLKFFFDPSSIAVVGATDDASKWGHIIAKQALRSAKRPIYLVNSRRKEVLGRPTFARLIDVPGGVDVAVLAVPVKALSDTIDDALASGVKGLIVITAGLGEVDDAGAQVQREIVTRVHAAGAALIGPNCLGLVDNANEVFLASNAFEPGSVALLSQSGNLALELQGWFSAFKLGFSRFVSIGNQADITLIDLIESSVDDPMTEAIAIYVEDFHDGRGFIQAARRAYEVRKPVVVLAAGSSASAARSAQSHTGALTSDRQVIEAACRLAGVALVNTPRELMIALQAGLQPRRANGSRVAVVTDGGGHATVASDLLEARGFTVPALSPSSQTELRSRLWAQSTVVNPVDLAGYGEQDPNSYADVVTWLLQDPDVDSILISGYFGGYSSPTPFAQGLDKQEISAARTMAETVRAQSKPLCVHTMYPDSPAIAELSAVGVPAHYAIEDAVASLAHSRNLTLGALPDEVELQLPIDGITYCDLMPLILSKGIATPEMRVVHNREEVMHATNAFTGPFVLKANGLLHKTDVGGVALNLPDGEALLREFDRMRSEIGAASYSIERMVDSTNGVEIIVGITQDQRFGAVLLVGLGGVLTEVLKDSVLALAPVDAESAREMLLSLKGAPLLMGHRGRPPVDLESAAKAIAVLSRLGAAHPEWQEFEINPLLVTPIGATALDVRVAL
;
A
#
# COMPACT_ATOMS: atom_id res chain seq x y z
N MET A 1 -6.58 25.40 21.91
CA MET A 1 -6.19 24.00 21.64
C MET A 1 -7.36 23.36 20.96
N GLU A 2 -7.43 23.51 19.65
CA GLU A 2 -8.39 22.81 18.82
C GLU A 2 -7.70 21.52 18.36
N GLY A 3 -8.16 20.37 18.87
CA GLY A 3 -7.68 19.07 18.45
C GLY A 3 -8.07 18.77 17.01
N PRO A 4 -7.41 17.84 16.32
CA PRO A 4 -7.67 17.48 14.93
C PRO A 4 -8.90 16.58 14.79
N LEU A 5 -10.06 17.09 15.16
CA LEU A 5 -11.37 16.52 14.87
C LEU A 5 -12.03 17.36 13.77
N SER A 6 -11.35 17.50 12.64
CA SER A 6 -11.97 18.12 11.48
C SER A 6 -12.33 17.06 10.47
N LYS A 7 -13.64 16.92 10.25
CA LYS A 7 -14.31 16.58 8.99
C LYS A 7 -13.39 15.78 8.03
N VAL A 8 -13.79 14.58 7.69
CA VAL A 8 -13.41 13.98 6.40
C VAL A 8 -13.91 14.98 5.34
N LEU A 9 -13.13 16.02 5.10
CA LEU A 9 -13.31 16.90 3.96
C LEU A 9 -13.01 16.02 2.76
N GLN A 10 -14.02 15.73 1.94
CA GLN A 10 -13.78 15.21 0.61
C GLN A 10 -12.68 16.09 0.01
N HIS A 11 -11.53 15.48 -0.30
CA HIS A 11 -10.42 16.20 -0.93
C HIS A 11 -10.93 16.76 -2.27
N ILE A 12 -11.03 18.08 -2.37
CA ILE A 12 -11.40 18.74 -3.63
C ILE A 12 -10.13 18.82 -4.46
N PRO A 13 -10.04 18.12 -5.61
CA PRO A 13 -8.85 18.17 -6.45
C PRO A 13 -8.48 19.60 -6.80
N ARG A 14 -7.23 19.96 -6.59
CA ARG A 14 -6.70 21.28 -6.92
C ARG A 14 -6.31 21.32 -8.40
N ASP A 15 -6.63 22.40 -9.09
CA ASP A 15 -6.10 22.62 -10.44
C ASP A 15 -4.61 22.97 -10.36
N LEU A 16 -3.76 22.00 -10.71
CA LEU A 16 -2.30 22.15 -10.74
C LEU A 16 -1.75 22.38 -12.15
N LYS A 17 -2.59 22.64 -13.14
CA LYS A 17 -2.18 22.80 -14.54
C LYS A 17 -1.09 23.84 -14.71
N PHE A 18 -1.13 24.93 -13.93
CA PHE A 18 -0.12 25.98 -13.99
C PHE A 18 1.29 25.53 -13.59
N PHE A 19 1.46 24.44 -12.82
CA PHE A 19 2.77 23.84 -12.56
C PHE A 19 3.30 23.04 -13.76
N PHE A 20 2.41 22.36 -14.48
CA PHE A 20 2.77 21.42 -15.54
C PHE A 20 2.73 22.05 -16.95
N ASP A 21 1.99 23.13 -17.13
CA ASP A 21 1.95 23.91 -18.39
C ASP A 21 1.87 25.41 -18.11
N PRO A 22 2.88 26.00 -17.43
CA PRO A 22 2.91 27.43 -17.15
C PRO A 22 3.18 28.23 -18.42
N SER A 23 2.63 29.42 -18.52
CA SER A 23 2.92 30.36 -19.64
C SER A 23 4.29 31.03 -19.52
N SER A 24 4.83 31.14 -18.29
CA SER A 24 6.14 31.69 -18.00
C SER A 24 6.74 31.13 -16.71
N ILE A 25 8.07 31.09 -16.64
CA ILE A 25 8.81 30.52 -15.50
C ILE A 25 9.90 31.49 -15.06
N ALA A 26 10.12 31.62 -13.75
CA ALA A 26 11.29 32.29 -13.20
C ALA A 26 12.15 31.34 -12.34
N VAL A 27 13.47 31.51 -12.40
CA VAL A 27 14.43 30.85 -11.51
C VAL A 27 15.07 31.91 -10.62
N VAL A 28 14.67 31.92 -9.35
CA VAL A 28 15.16 32.86 -8.34
C VAL A 28 16.37 32.27 -7.62
N GLY A 29 17.45 33.03 -7.56
CA GLY A 29 18.77 32.55 -7.09
C GLY A 29 19.62 31.97 -8.22
N ALA A 30 19.27 32.24 -9.48
CA ALA A 30 20.07 31.83 -10.64
C ALA A 30 21.52 32.35 -10.53
N THR A 31 22.52 31.54 -10.88
CA THR A 31 23.94 31.87 -10.72
C THR A 31 24.80 31.13 -11.73
N ASP A 32 26.03 31.64 -12.01
CA ASP A 32 27.06 30.98 -12.82
C ASP A 32 27.84 29.91 -12.04
N ASP A 33 27.73 29.89 -10.72
CA ASP A 33 28.39 28.91 -9.87
C ASP A 33 27.78 27.53 -10.06
N ALA A 34 28.47 26.67 -10.81
CA ALA A 34 28.01 25.33 -11.17
C ALA A 34 27.78 24.38 -9.98
N SER A 35 28.29 24.73 -8.79
CA SER A 35 28.07 23.96 -7.55
C SER A 35 26.74 24.28 -6.86
N LYS A 36 26.00 25.28 -7.34
CA LYS A 36 24.76 25.77 -6.71
C LYS A 36 23.52 25.29 -7.43
N TRP A 37 22.46 25.04 -6.66
CA TRP A 37 21.15 24.65 -7.18
C TRP A 37 20.60 25.65 -8.19
N GLY A 38 20.76 26.95 -7.95
CA GLY A 38 20.32 28.01 -8.86
C GLY A 38 20.99 27.94 -10.25
N HIS A 39 22.23 27.42 -10.37
CA HIS A 39 22.86 27.15 -11.66
C HIS A 39 22.22 25.94 -12.36
N ILE A 40 22.13 24.85 -11.61
CA ILE A 40 21.65 23.55 -12.14
C ILE A 40 20.21 23.71 -12.67
N ILE A 41 19.31 24.28 -11.85
CA ILE A 41 17.91 24.49 -12.25
C ILE A 41 17.78 25.48 -13.40
N ALA A 42 18.53 26.60 -13.39
CA ALA A 42 18.50 27.58 -14.48
C ALA A 42 18.94 26.93 -15.81
N LYS A 43 20.00 26.14 -15.79
CA LYS A 43 20.51 25.44 -16.98
C LYS A 43 19.48 24.45 -17.53
N GLN A 44 18.77 23.72 -16.67
CA GLN A 44 17.71 22.80 -17.08
C GLN A 44 16.49 23.59 -17.63
N ALA A 45 16.03 24.60 -16.92
CA ALA A 45 14.90 25.42 -17.34
C ALA A 45 15.10 26.04 -18.74
N LEU A 46 16.33 26.52 -19.02
CA LEU A 46 16.69 27.12 -20.31
C LEU A 46 16.69 26.14 -21.49
N ARG A 47 16.50 24.83 -21.27
CA ARG A 47 16.30 23.85 -22.35
C ARG A 47 14.91 23.95 -22.98
N SER A 48 13.93 24.51 -22.27
CA SER A 48 12.58 24.71 -22.80
C SER A 48 12.58 25.75 -23.91
N ALA A 49 11.96 25.40 -25.04
CA ALA A 49 11.72 26.32 -26.15
C ALA A 49 10.26 26.85 -26.16
N LYS A 50 9.37 26.28 -25.33
CA LYS A 50 7.93 26.56 -25.38
C LYS A 50 7.52 27.87 -24.70
N ARG A 51 8.38 28.42 -23.80
CA ARG A 51 7.97 29.54 -22.94
C ARG A 51 9.15 30.41 -22.51
N PRO A 52 8.91 31.69 -22.15
CA PRO A 52 9.95 32.55 -21.58
C PRO A 52 10.41 32.01 -20.21
N ILE A 53 11.73 31.98 -20.03
CA ILE A 53 12.41 31.65 -18.78
C ILE A 53 13.15 32.90 -18.31
N TYR A 54 12.79 33.41 -17.14
CA TYR A 54 13.37 34.58 -16.51
C TYR A 54 14.35 34.16 -15.41
N LEU A 55 15.54 34.74 -15.43
CA LEU A 55 16.53 34.54 -14.39
C LEU A 55 16.50 35.71 -13.41
N VAL A 56 16.43 35.42 -12.11
CA VAL A 56 16.35 36.42 -11.04
C VAL A 56 17.57 36.28 -10.14
N ASN A 57 18.34 37.39 -10.01
CA ASN A 57 19.47 37.48 -9.09
C ASN A 57 19.66 38.94 -8.65
N SER A 58 19.60 39.20 -7.33
CA SER A 58 19.70 40.56 -6.76
C SER A 58 21.09 41.20 -6.88
N ARG A 59 22.13 40.47 -7.26
CA ARG A 59 23.54 40.95 -7.25
C ARG A 59 24.17 40.92 -8.64
N ARG A 60 23.68 40.09 -9.57
CA ARG A 60 24.25 39.91 -10.90
C ARG A 60 23.29 40.46 -11.97
N LYS A 61 23.80 41.10 -12.97
CA LYS A 61 23.02 41.63 -14.11
C LYS A 61 22.91 40.61 -15.27
N GLU A 62 23.76 39.58 -15.23
CA GLU A 62 23.81 38.50 -16.22
C GLU A 62 24.18 37.18 -15.56
N VAL A 63 23.54 36.09 -15.96
CA VAL A 63 23.79 34.70 -15.54
C VAL A 63 23.55 33.82 -16.75
N LEU A 64 24.46 32.84 -16.99
CA LEU A 64 24.41 31.90 -18.14
C LEU A 64 24.25 32.65 -19.50
N GLY A 65 24.92 33.80 -19.66
CA GLY A 65 24.82 34.61 -20.86
C GLY A 65 23.43 35.25 -21.10
N ARG A 66 22.58 35.34 -20.07
CA ARG A 66 21.24 35.93 -20.11
C ARG A 66 21.11 37.09 -19.12
N PRO A 67 20.38 38.17 -19.46
CA PRO A 67 20.10 39.24 -18.51
C PRO A 67 19.26 38.68 -17.32
N THR A 68 19.48 39.27 -16.12
CA THR A 68 18.75 38.93 -14.92
C THR A 68 17.94 40.11 -14.41
N PHE A 69 16.83 39.83 -13.76
CA PHE A 69 16.07 40.79 -12.98
C PHE A 69 16.54 40.79 -11.52
N ALA A 70 16.50 41.91 -10.85
CA ALA A 70 16.90 41.97 -9.44
C ALA A 70 15.86 41.31 -8.53
N ARG A 71 14.58 41.45 -8.85
CA ARG A 71 13.42 40.94 -8.12
C ARG A 71 12.40 40.33 -9.09
N LEU A 72 11.53 39.45 -8.61
CA LEU A 72 10.45 38.86 -9.42
C LEU A 72 9.46 39.92 -9.90
N ILE A 73 9.13 40.90 -9.07
CA ILE A 73 8.19 41.98 -9.41
C ILE A 73 8.71 42.84 -10.57
N ASP A 74 10.02 42.84 -10.86
CA ASP A 74 10.61 43.58 -11.97
C ASP A 74 10.43 42.86 -13.33
N VAL A 75 9.94 41.60 -13.32
CA VAL A 75 9.73 40.81 -14.55
C VAL A 75 8.49 41.30 -15.29
N PRO A 76 8.63 41.76 -16.56
CA PRO A 76 7.50 42.29 -17.30
C PRO A 76 6.47 41.22 -17.64
N GLY A 77 5.20 41.51 -17.39
CA GLY A 77 4.07 40.61 -17.69
C GLY A 77 3.78 39.58 -16.63
N GLY A 78 4.54 39.56 -15.54
CA GLY A 78 4.38 38.58 -14.47
C GLY A 78 4.92 37.17 -14.79
N VAL A 79 4.85 36.28 -13.83
CA VAL A 79 5.37 34.89 -13.92
C VAL A 79 4.34 33.93 -13.35
N ASP A 80 4.03 32.82 -14.05
CA ASP A 80 3.11 31.81 -13.54
C ASP A 80 3.77 30.95 -12.44
N VAL A 81 5.01 30.49 -12.69
CA VAL A 81 5.72 29.60 -11.76
C VAL A 81 7.12 30.14 -11.43
N ALA A 82 7.46 30.18 -10.16
CA ALA A 82 8.79 30.55 -9.69
C ALA A 82 9.46 29.39 -8.93
N VAL A 83 10.70 29.05 -9.33
CA VAL A 83 11.56 28.13 -8.59
C VAL A 83 12.50 28.92 -7.69
N LEU A 84 12.45 28.63 -6.39
CA LEU A 84 13.23 29.35 -5.38
C LEU A 84 14.43 28.50 -4.93
N ALA A 85 15.62 28.88 -5.35
CA ALA A 85 16.90 28.27 -4.99
C ALA A 85 17.78 29.28 -4.23
N VAL A 86 17.26 29.82 -3.13
CA VAL A 86 17.88 30.84 -2.29
C VAL A 86 18.25 30.29 -0.92
N PRO A 87 19.19 30.90 -0.19
CA PRO A 87 19.47 30.53 1.21
C PRO A 87 18.21 30.70 2.09
N VAL A 88 18.05 29.83 3.09
CA VAL A 88 16.88 29.82 3.99
C VAL A 88 16.59 31.21 4.62
N LYS A 89 17.63 31.96 4.96
CA LYS A 89 17.51 33.32 5.53
C LYS A 89 16.85 34.33 4.58
N ALA A 90 16.90 34.12 3.28
CA ALA A 90 16.30 34.98 2.27
C ALA A 90 14.95 34.45 1.77
N LEU A 91 14.55 33.25 2.18
CA LEU A 91 13.39 32.58 1.62
C LEU A 91 12.09 33.32 1.88
N SER A 92 11.87 33.79 3.11
CA SER A 92 10.64 34.49 3.49
C SER A 92 10.40 35.73 2.65
N ASP A 93 11.42 36.60 2.53
CA ASP A 93 11.35 37.84 1.73
C ASP A 93 11.18 37.53 0.23
N THR A 94 11.81 36.44 -0.24
CA THR A 94 11.70 36.01 -1.63
C THR A 94 10.29 35.50 -1.95
N ILE A 95 9.64 34.81 -1.02
CA ILE A 95 8.25 34.38 -1.15
C ILE A 95 7.32 35.59 -1.20
N ASP A 96 7.51 36.57 -0.33
CA ASP A 96 6.70 37.80 -0.33
C ASP A 96 6.84 38.56 -1.66
N ASP A 97 8.05 38.66 -2.23
CA ASP A 97 8.30 39.24 -3.54
C ASP A 97 7.60 38.47 -4.67
N ALA A 98 7.62 37.13 -4.59
CA ALA A 98 6.95 36.26 -5.56
C ALA A 98 5.42 36.43 -5.50
N LEU A 99 4.84 36.41 -4.30
CA LEU A 99 3.41 36.57 -4.11
C LEU A 99 2.94 37.99 -4.57
N ALA A 100 3.73 39.02 -4.27
CA ALA A 100 3.45 40.39 -4.75
C ALA A 100 3.51 40.53 -6.29
N SER A 101 4.28 39.67 -6.98
CA SER A 101 4.34 39.60 -8.44
C SER A 101 3.19 38.84 -9.09
N GLY A 102 2.30 38.22 -8.30
CA GLY A 102 1.15 37.46 -8.79
C GLY A 102 1.48 36.03 -9.26
N VAL A 103 2.57 35.43 -8.76
CA VAL A 103 2.94 34.05 -9.06
C VAL A 103 1.84 33.08 -8.56
N LYS A 104 1.46 32.12 -9.42
CA LYS A 104 0.46 31.09 -9.10
C LYS A 104 1.07 29.88 -8.39
N GLY A 105 2.32 29.52 -8.75
CA GLY A 105 3.00 28.35 -8.25
C GLY A 105 4.44 28.62 -7.81
N LEU A 106 4.78 28.12 -6.63
CA LEU A 106 6.12 28.16 -6.06
C LEU A 106 6.71 26.76 -5.99
N ILE A 107 7.95 26.57 -6.44
CA ILE A 107 8.72 25.35 -6.24
C ILE A 107 9.91 25.71 -5.35
N VAL A 108 9.92 25.25 -4.12
CA VAL A 108 10.91 25.65 -3.11
C VAL A 108 11.96 24.57 -2.94
N ILE A 109 13.13 24.78 -3.56
CA ILE A 109 14.28 23.86 -3.46
C ILE A 109 14.94 23.96 -2.07
N THR A 110 14.88 25.14 -1.46
CA THR A 110 15.51 25.46 -0.17
C THR A 110 15.07 24.50 0.93
N ALA A 111 16.04 23.91 1.63
CA ALA A 111 15.90 23.13 2.83
C ALA A 111 16.20 23.98 4.08
N GLY A 112 15.96 23.43 5.27
CA GLY A 112 16.26 24.08 6.56
C GLY A 112 15.02 24.67 7.22
N LEU A 113 13.87 24.03 7.07
CA LEU A 113 12.58 24.40 7.66
C LEU A 113 12.02 23.28 8.55
N GLY A 114 10.84 22.75 8.25
CA GLY A 114 10.11 21.81 9.10
C GLY A 114 10.81 20.47 9.37
N GLU A 115 11.77 20.10 8.53
CA GLU A 115 12.61 18.92 8.73
C GLU A 115 13.74 19.08 9.76
N VAL A 116 13.99 20.30 10.23
CA VAL A 116 15.09 20.58 11.15
C VAL A 116 14.60 20.63 12.60
N ASP A 117 13.60 21.47 12.89
CA ASP A 117 13.07 21.67 14.25
C ASP A 117 11.67 22.31 14.23
N ASP A 118 11.07 22.43 15.41
CA ASP A 118 9.74 23.05 15.60
C ASP A 118 9.68 24.51 15.16
N ALA A 119 10.78 25.28 15.32
CA ALA A 119 10.84 26.67 14.88
C ALA A 119 10.80 26.76 13.35
N GLY A 120 11.55 25.87 12.67
CA GLY A 120 11.48 25.72 11.22
C GLY A 120 10.09 25.29 10.74
N ALA A 121 9.45 24.36 11.45
CA ALA A 121 8.09 23.93 11.17
C ALA A 121 7.08 25.08 11.32
N GLN A 122 7.24 25.95 12.31
CA GLN A 122 6.42 27.14 12.48
C GLN A 122 6.57 28.11 11.30
N VAL A 123 7.80 28.42 10.90
CA VAL A 123 8.09 29.27 9.73
C VAL A 123 7.47 28.67 8.46
N GLN A 124 7.57 27.36 8.28
CA GLN A 124 6.95 26.65 7.14
C GLN A 124 5.42 26.85 7.12
N ARG A 125 4.73 26.68 8.25
CA ARG A 125 3.28 26.93 8.36
C ARG A 125 2.90 28.39 8.03
N GLU A 126 3.68 29.36 8.51
CA GLU A 126 3.47 30.78 8.22
C GLU A 126 3.64 31.09 6.72
N ILE A 127 4.62 30.47 6.05
CA ILE A 127 4.82 30.57 4.60
C ILE A 127 3.58 30.02 3.86
N VAL A 128 3.12 28.81 4.20
CA VAL A 128 1.94 28.19 3.58
C VAL A 128 0.69 29.05 3.77
N THR A 129 0.50 29.63 4.95
CA THR A 129 -0.62 30.54 5.23
C THR A 129 -0.62 31.74 4.30
N ARG A 130 0.55 32.36 4.05
CA ARG A 130 0.69 33.49 3.13
C ARG A 130 0.47 33.09 1.68
N VAL A 131 0.98 31.92 1.28
CA VAL A 131 0.78 31.35 -0.06
C VAL A 131 -0.70 31.16 -0.36
N HIS A 132 -1.43 30.55 0.58
CA HIS A 132 -2.88 30.36 0.46
C HIS A 132 -3.66 31.68 0.42
N ALA A 133 -3.29 32.64 1.27
CA ALA A 133 -3.93 33.96 1.30
C ALA A 133 -3.78 34.73 -0.03
N ALA A 134 -2.70 34.47 -0.78
CA ALA A 134 -2.46 35.01 -2.10
C ALA A 134 -3.13 34.21 -3.24
N GLY A 135 -3.79 33.09 -2.95
CA GLY A 135 -4.37 32.19 -3.95
C GLY A 135 -3.33 31.41 -4.76
N ALA A 136 -2.11 31.31 -4.25
CA ALA A 136 -1.02 30.55 -4.86
C ALA A 136 -0.88 29.14 -4.25
N ALA A 137 0.02 28.34 -4.81
CA ALA A 137 0.33 26.99 -4.31
C ALA A 137 1.86 26.75 -4.26
N LEU A 138 2.29 25.81 -3.40
CA LEU A 138 3.69 25.53 -3.15
C LEU A 138 4.01 24.03 -3.19
N ILE A 139 5.03 23.66 -4.00
CA ILE A 139 5.67 22.32 -3.99
C ILE A 139 6.96 22.41 -3.17
N GLY A 140 7.16 21.45 -2.28
CA GLY A 140 8.27 21.43 -1.32
C GLY A 140 7.85 21.94 0.07
N PRO A 141 8.71 22.67 0.81
CA PRO A 141 10.16 22.93 0.58
C PRO A 141 11.02 21.66 0.61
N ASN A 142 12.34 21.83 0.53
CA ASN A 142 13.29 20.71 0.60
C ASN A 142 13.04 19.69 -0.52
N CYS A 143 12.89 20.14 -1.76
CA CYS A 143 12.59 19.28 -2.91
C CYS A 143 13.65 19.42 -4.03
N LEU A 144 13.65 18.47 -4.98
CA LEU A 144 14.51 18.52 -6.18
C LEU A 144 13.84 19.22 -7.37
N GLY A 145 12.57 19.61 -7.24
CA GLY A 145 11.83 20.28 -8.29
C GLY A 145 10.86 19.38 -9.05
N LEU A 146 10.57 19.77 -10.29
CA LEU A 146 9.53 19.20 -11.13
C LEU A 146 10.00 19.08 -12.59
N VAL A 147 9.56 18.01 -13.27
CA VAL A 147 9.68 17.84 -14.73
C VAL A 147 8.33 17.42 -15.30
N ASP A 148 7.94 18.03 -16.43
CA ASP A 148 6.89 17.55 -17.33
C ASP A 148 7.48 17.52 -18.76
N ASN A 149 7.66 16.30 -19.28
CA ASN A 149 8.33 16.12 -20.57
C ASN A 149 7.47 16.56 -21.75
N ALA A 150 6.16 16.33 -21.68
CA ALA A 150 5.24 16.68 -22.75
C ALA A 150 5.18 18.21 -22.96
N ASN A 151 5.25 18.97 -21.86
CA ASN A 151 5.17 20.41 -21.88
C ASN A 151 6.54 21.12 -21.82
N GLU A 152 7.65 20.38 -21.81
CA GLU A 152 9.01 20.91 -21.71
C GLU A 152 9.21 21.78 -20.45
N VAL A 153 8.67 21.34 -19.31
CA VAL A 153 8.92 21.94 -18.01
C VAL A 153 10.06 21.21 -17.34
N PHE A 154 11.25 21.81 -17.28
CA PHE A 154 12.48 21.18 -16.78
C PHE A 154 12.99 21.95 -15.56
N LEU A 155 12.35 21.78 -14.42
CA LEU A 155 12.63 22.52 -13.18
C LEU A 155 13.20 21.62 -12.08
N ALA A 156 13.94 20.58 -12.47
CA ALA A 156 14.62 19.66 -11.56
C ALA A 156 16.13 19.63 -11.81
N SER A 157 16.88 19.00 -10.89
CA SER A 157 18.35 18.92 -10.99
C SER A 157 18.84 18.09 -12.17
N ASN A 158 18.09 17.10 -12.61
CA ASN A 158 18.46 16.15 -13.65
C ASN A 158 17.50 16.19 -14.83
N ALA A 159 17.97 15.67 -15.96
CA ALA A 159 17.11 15.35 -17.07
C ALA A 159 16.47 13.97 -16.81
N PHE A 160 15.17 13.87 -17.03
CA PHE A 160 14.40 12.64 -16.95
C PHE A 160 13.98 12.25 -18.36
N GLU A 161 14.35 11.06 -18.81
CA GLU A 161 14.04 10.60 -20.16
C GLU A 161 12.53 10.50 -20.40
N PRO A 162 12.03 10.97 -21.55
CA PRO A 162 10.60 10.93 -21.85
C PRO A 162 10.01 9.51 -21.87
N GLY A 163 8.78 9.40 -21.38
CA GLY A 163 8.00 8.15 -21.35
C GLY A 163 6.62 8.39 -20.77
N SER A 164 6.00 7.35 -20.20
CA SER A 164 4.60 7.39 -19.76
C SER A 164 4.38 7.20 -18.25
N VAL A 165 5.43 7.24 -17.43
CA VAL A 165 5.31 7.05 -15.98
C VAL A 165 5.45 8.38 -15.23
N ALA A 166 4.49 8.71 -14.37
CA ALA A 166 4.64 9.78 -13.39
C ALA A 166 5.39 9.26 -12.16
N LEU A 167 6.53 9.86 -11.80
CA LEU A 167 7.27 9.56 -10.57
C LEU A 167 7.02 10.65 -9.54
N LEU A 168 6.40 10.30 -8.43
CA LEU A 168 6.12 11.15 -7.28
C LEU A 168 6.98 10.70 -6.10
N SER A 169 7.90 11.54 -5.62
CA SER A 169 8.88 11.11 -4.63
C SER A 169 9.05 12.11 -3.49
N GLN A 170 8.96 11.65 -2.25
CA GLN A 170 9.33 12.44 -1.07
C GLN A 170 10.85 12.54 -0.89
N SER A 171 11.62 11.54 -1.34
CA SER A 171 13.07 11.58 -1.30
C SER A 171 13.67 12.02 -2.63
N GLY A 172 14.47 13.10 -2.58
CA GLY A 172 15.19 13.57 -3.75
C GLY A 172 16.28 12.59 -4.21
N ASN A 173 17.12 12.13 -3.30
CA ASN A 173 18.24 11.24 -3.63
C ASN A 173 17.77 9.89 -4.16
N LEU A 174 16.73 9.31 -3.57
CA LEU A 174 16.17 8.06 -4.09
C LEU A 174 15.55 8.22 -5.49
N ALA A 175 14.96 9.39 -5.79
CA ALA A 175 14.46 9.65 -7.14
C ALA A 175 15.57 9.63 -8.20
N LEU A 176 16.78 10.07 -7.86
CA LEU A 176 17.96 9.98 -8.75
C LEU A 176 18.43 8.53 -8.94
N GLU A 177 18.37 7.70 -7.90
CA GLU A 177 18.62 6.27 -8.00
C GLU A 177 17.58 5.59 -8.89
N LEU A 178 16.29 5.90 -8.64
CA LEU A 178 15.18 5.37 -9.46
C LEU A 178 15.32 5.73 -10.92
N GLN A 179 15.82 6.93 -11.26
CA GLN A 179 16.10 7.32 -12.64
C GLN A 179 17.02 6.33 -13.35
N GLY A 180 18.06 5.84 -12.67
CA GLY A 180 18.95 4.81 -13.19
C GLY A 180 18.22 3.47 -13.44
N TRP A 181 17.34 3.07 -12.52
CA TRP A 181 16.51 1.89 -12.67
C TRP A 181 15.53 2.01 -13.84
N PHE A 182 14.86 3.16 -14.00
CA PHE A 182 13.96 3.43 -15.13
C PHE A 182 14.68 3.24 -16.47
N SER A 183 15.89 3.79 -16.61
CA SER A 183 16.71 3.61 -17.81
C SER A 183 17.04 2.14 -18.07
N ALA A 184 17.48 1.41 -17.04
CA ALA A 184 17.82 0.00 -17.14
C ALA A 184 16.63 -0.89 -17.57
N PHE A 185 15.41 -0.51 -17.17
CA PHE A 185 14.17 -1.21 -17.53
C PHE A 185 13.46 -0.63 -18.76
N LYS A 186 14.14 0.30 -19.49
CA LYS A 186 13.60 0.96 -20.70
C LYS A 186 12.24 1.65 -20.44
N LEU A 187 12.07 2.16 -19.22
CA LEU A 187 10.94 3.00 -18.81
C LEU A 187 11.35 4.47 -18.90
N GLY A 188 10.39 5.36 -19.12
CA GLY A 188 10.60 6.79 -19.14
C GLY A 188 9.49 7.53 -18.40
N PHE A 189 9.68 8.84 -18.28
CA PHE A 189 8.85 9.69 -17.44
C PHE A 189 7.91 10.55 -18.26
N SER A 190 6.61 10.55 -17.95
CA SER A 190 5.70 11.63 -18.33
C SER A 190 5.99 12.85 -17.45
N ARG A 191 6.03 12.62 -16.14
CA ARG A 191 6.28 13.61 -15.11
C ARG A 191 7.22 13.10 -14.03
N PHE A 192 7.92 14.04 -13.41
CA PHE A 192 8.64 13.83 -12.15
C PHE A 192 8.29 14.96 -11.20
N VAL A 193 7.94 14.65 -9.96
CA VAL A 193 7.75 15.65 -8.89
C VAL A 193 8.46 15.16 -7.62
N SER A 194 9.41 15.97 -7.16
CA SER A 194 9.97 15.82 -5.81
C SER A 194 9.10 16.61 -4.85
N ILE A 195 8.41 15.93 -3.93
CA ILE A 195 7.41 16.54 -3.05
C ILE A 195 8.08 17.25 -1.87
N GLY A 196 9.25 16.78 -1.43
CA GLY A 196 9.97 17.32 -0.26
C GLY A 196 9.16 17.17 1.03
N ASN A 197 9.09 18.24 1.83
CA ASN A 197 8.37 18.26 3.11
C ASN A 197 6.83 18.17 2.94
N GLN A 198 6.31 18.26 1.72
CA GLN A 198 4.87 18.18 1.46
C GLN A 198 4.05 19.20 2.29
N ALA A 199 4.53 20.46 2.31
CA ALA A 199 3.96 21.46 3.21
C ALA A 199 2.59 22.01 2.74
N ASP A 200 2.33 22.01 1.42
CA ASP A 200 1.08 22.51 0.81
C ASP A 200 0.54 21.53 -0.22
N ILE A 201 1.20 21.39 -1.38
CA ILE A 201 0.79 20.39 -2.37
C ILE A 201 1.15 19.01 -1.85
N THR A 202 0.14 18.13 -1.82
CA THR A 202 0.23 16.80 -1.23
C THR A 202 0.44 15.71 -2.29
N LEU A 203 0.79 14.51 -1.84
CA LEU A 203 0.82 13.32 -2.68
C LEU A 203 -0.53 13.08 -3.37
N ILE A 204 -1.64 13.35 -2.67
CA ILE A 204 -3.00 13.18 -3.19
C ILE A 204 -3.25 14.10 -4.38
N ASP A 205 -2.94 15.40 -4.24
CA ASP A 205 -3.07 16.40 -5.32
C ASP A 205 -2.30 15.96 -6.57
N LEU A 206 -1.11 15.39 -6.40
CA LEU A 206 -0.25 14.96 -7.49
C LEU A 206 -0.72 13.65 -8.15
N ILE A 207 -1.28 12.71 -7.37
CA ILE A 207 -1.94 11.51 -7.92
C ILE A 207 -3.12 11.96 -8.79
N GLU A 208 -4.00 12.80 -8.27
CA GLU A 208 -5.16 13.33 -9.00
C GLU A 208 -4.77 14.05 -10.28
N SER A 209 -3.77 14.93 -10.22
CA SER A 209 -3.23 15.59 -11.40
C SER A 209 -2.61 14.62 -12.42
N SER A 210 -2.02 13.50 -11.96
CA SER A 210 -1.46 12.47 -12.83
C SER A 210 -2.55 11.58 -13.44
N VAL A 211 -3.65 11.38 -12.74
CA VAL A 211 -4.84 10.69 -13.25
C VAL A 211 -5.42 11.44 -14.45
N ASP A 212 -5.48 12.76 -14.38
CA ASP A 212 -6.03 13.62 -15.43
C ASP A 212 -5.05 13.85 -16.59
N ASP A 213 -3.78 13.51 -16.44
CA ASP A 213 -2.76 13.68 -17.49
C ASP A 213 -2.84 12.60 -18.56
N PRO A 214 -3.10 12.93 -19.83
CA PRO A 214 -3.20 11.95 -20.91
C PRO A 214 -1.86 11.28 -21.26
N MET A 215 -0.72 11.88 -20.89
CA MET A 215 0.61 11.33 -21.15
C MET A 215 1.07 10.36 -20.07
N THR A 216 0.38 10.32 -18.94
CA THR A 216 0.67 9.39 -17.84
C THR A 216 -0.15 8.12 -17.99
N GLU A 217 0.51 6.97 -18.09
CA GLU A 217 -0.11 5.64 -18.15
C GLU A 217 0.06 4.86 -16.84
N ALA A 218 1.06 5.21 -16.01
CA ALA A 218 1.30 4.59 -14.71
C ALA A 218 1.86 5.62 -13.72
N ILE A 219 1.66 5.39 -12.43
CA ILE A 219 2.14 6.26 -11.35
C ILE A 219 3.05 5.47 -10.43
N ALA A 220 4.31 5.89 -10.31
CA ALA A 220 5.30 5.39 -9.38
C ALA A 220 5.41 6.34 -8.19
N ILE A 221 5.36 5.80 -6.97
CA ILE A 221 5.38 6.60 -5.75
C ILE A 221 6.48 6.07 -4.82
N TYR A 222 7.32 6.99 -4.33
CA TYR A 222 8.11 6.77 -3.13
C TYR A 222 7.57 7.64 -1.99
N VAL A 223 7.19 7.03 -0.89
CA VAL A 223 6.55 7.70 0.24
C VAL A 223 7.12 7.23 1.58
N GLU A 224 7.32 8.18 2.48
CA GLU A 224 7.70 7.99 3.88
C GLU A 224 6.51 8.30 4.82
N ASP A 225 5.73 9.33 4.48
CA ASP A 225 4.55 9.77 5.22
C ASP A 225 3.38 10.07 4.26
N PHE A 226 2.27 9.38 4.44
CA PHE A 226 1.06 9.57 3.62
C PHE A 226 0.30 10.85 3.96
N HIS A 227 0.51 11.45 5.13
CA HIS A 227 -0.22 12.57 5.72
C HIS A 227 -1.74 12.31 5.87
N ASP A 228 -2.43 12.04 4.79
CA ASP A 228 -3.83 11.61 4.73
C ASP A 228 -3.93 10.27 3.98
N GLY A 229 -3.91 9.18 4.73
CA GLY A 229 -3.98 7.84 4.17
C GLY A 229 -5.34 7.50 3.56
N ARG A 230 -6.43 8.12 4.03
CA ARG A 230 -7.77 7.89 3.46
C ARG A 230 -7.94 8.62 2.13
N GLY A 231 -7.48 9.85 2.04
CA GLY A 231 -7.42 10.58 0.78
C GLY A 231 -6.53 9.89 -0.26
N PHE A 232 -5.39 9.31 0.17
CA PHE A 232 -4.54 8.49 -0.70
C PHE A 232 -5.31 7.30 -1.29
N ILE A 233 -6.09 6.56 -0.49
CA ILE A 233 -6.88 5.43 -0.97
C ILE A 233 -7.88 5.88 -2.04
N GLN A 234 -8.58 6.99 -1.82
CA GLN A 234 -9.56 7.54 -2.77
C GLN A 234 -8.90 7.94 -4.11
N ALA A 235 -7.80 8.69 -4.05
CA ALA A 235 -7.07 9.13 -5.24
C ALA A 235 -6.48 7.94 -6.03
N ALA A 236 -5.92 6.95 -5.34
CA ALA A 236 -5.38 5.76 -5.98
C ALA A 236 -6.47 4.87 -6.59
N ARG A 237 -7.66 4.76 -5.98
CA ARG A 237 -8.82 4.07 -6.59
C ARG A 237 -9.27 4.77 -7.87
N ARG A 238 -9.30 6.09 -7.88
CA ARG A 238 -9.61 6.84 -9.11
C ARG A 238 -8.60 6.53 -10.22
N ALA A 239 -7.30 6.42 -9.90
CA ALA A 239 -6.28 5.96 -10.86
C ALA A 239 -6.58 4.55 -11.38
N TYR A 240 -6.94 3.63 -10.48
CA TYR A 240 -7.32 2.26 -10.85
C TYR A 240 -8.54 2.21 -11.78
N GLU A 241 -9.58 3.00 -11.52
CA GLU A 241 -10.82 3.07 -12.32
C GLU A 241 -10.54 3.53 -13.76
N VAL A 242 -9.59 4.45 -13.94
CA VAL A 242 -9.14 4.90 -15.27
C VAL A 242 -7.99 4.05 -15.83
N ARG A 243 -7.68 2.90 -15.21
CA ARG A 243 -6.68 1.92 -15.62
C ARG A 243 -5.25 2.46 -15.63
N LYS A 244 -4.92 3.38 -14.74
CA LYS A 244 -3.55 3.82 -14.49
C LYS A 244 -3.02 3.11 -13.24
N PRO A 245 -2.17 2.08 -13.38
CA PRO A 245 -1.63 1.37 -12.24
C PRO A 245 -0.80 2.30 -11.36
N VAL A 246 -1.00 2.15 -10.05
CA VAL A 246 -0.21 2.84 -9.03
C VAL A 246 0.69 1.82 -8.34
N VAL A 247 1.98 2.12 -8.28
CA VAL A 247 2.98 1.28 -7.59
C VAL A 247 3.65 2.11 -6.51
N VAL A 248 3.65 1.61 -5.28
CA VAL A 248 4.16 2.31 -4.10
C VAL A 248 5.35 1.57 -3.50
N LEU A 249 6.46 2.27 -3.36
CA LEU A 249 7.59 1.91 -2.52
C LEU A 249 7.50 2.73 -1.23
N ALA A 250 6.96 2.14 -0.16
CA ALA A 250 6.80 2.79 1.14
C ALA A 250 8.00 2.48 2.05
N ALA A 251 8.59 3.51 2.63
CA ALA A 251 9.67 3.39 3.60
C ALA A 251 9.16 3.54 5.05
N GLY A 252 10.01 3.22 6.03
CA GLY A 252 9.70 3.48 7.44
C GLY A 252 8.96 2.37 8.18
N SER A 253 8.72 1.21 7.57
CA SER A 253 7.93 0.12 8.14
C SER A 253 8.62 -0.67 9.26
N SER A 254 9.93 -0.57 9.42
CA SER A 254 10.66 -1.16 10.55
C SER A 254 10.99 -0.11 11.60
N ALA A 255 11.15 -0.51 12.87
CA ALA A 255 11.49 0.42 13.95
C ALA A 255 12.77 1.24 13.67
N SER A 256 13.77 0.68 13.00
CA SER A 256 14.98 1.41 12.60
C SER A 256 14.72 2.36 11.44
N ALA A 257 13.93 1.95 10.46
CA ALA A 257 13.55 2.79 9.33
C ALA A 257 12.62 3.95 9.78
N ALA A 258 11.70 3.69 10.70
CA ALA A 258 10.85 4.73 11.30
C ALA A 258 11.67 5.81 12.01
N ARG A 259 12.68 5.42 12.83
CA ARG A 259 13.59 6.38 13.44
C ARG A 259 14.39 7.17 12.40
N SER A 260 14.81 6.54 11.32
CA SER A 260 15.53 7.22 10.24
C SER A 260 14.63 8.24 9.51
N ALA A 261 13.41 7.88 9.16
CA ALA A 261 12.44 8.76 8.51
C ALA A 261 12.08 9.95 9.42
N GLN A 262 11.83 9.70 10.70
CA GLN A 262 11.55 10.75 11.68
C GLN A 262 12.73 11.72 11.82
N SER A 263 13.97 11.21 11.84
CA SER A 263 15.16 12.05 11.95
C SER A 263 15.48 12.85 10.69
N HIS A 264 15.06 12.38 9.53
CA HIS A 264 15.41 12.99 8.23
C HIS A 264 14.35 13.98 7.74
N THR A 265 13.08 13.65 7.91
CA THR A 265 11.95 14.42 7.33
C THR A 265 10.90 14.81 8.37
N GLY A 266 11.05 14.40 9.64
CA GLY A 266 10.00 14.51 10.65
C GLY A 266 8.80 13.57 10.39
N ALA A 267 8.94 12.63 9.45
CA ALA A 267 7.87 11.75 9.00
C ALA A 267 7.36 10.83 10.12
N LEU A 268 6.05 10.72 10.23
CA LEU A 268 5.37 9.74 11.07
C LEU A 268 4.94 8.57 10.18
N THR A 269 5.58 7.43 10.39
CA THR A 269 5.34 6.24 9.58
C THR A 269 4.27 5.35 10.18
N SER A 270 3.39 4.80 9.36
CA SER A 270 2.39 3.81 9.77
C SER A 270 2.98 2.39 9.77
N ASP A 271 2.34 1.49 10.52
CA ASP A 271 2.71 0.07 10.49
C ASP A 271 2.60 -0.51 9.07
N ARG A 272 3.52 -1.42 8.72
CA ARG A 272 3.55 -2.05 7.40
C ARG A 272 2.24 -2.74 7.04
N GLN A 273 1.61 -3.42 7.98
CA GLN A 273 0.35 -4.14 7.73
C GLN A 273 -0.80 -3.17 7.48
N VAL A 274 -0.79 -1.98 8.09
CA VAL A 274 -1.77 -0.92 7.82
C VAL A 274 -1.60 -0.40 6.39
N ILE A 275 -0.36 -0.14 5.96
CA ILE A 275 -0.06 0.28 4.59
C ILE A 275 -0.48 -0.81 3.58
N GLU A 276 -0.22 -2.09 3.88
CA GLU A 276 -0.64 -3.23 3.05
C GLU A 276 -2.16 -3.30 2.91
N ALA A 277 -2.90 -3.10 4.01
CA ALA A 277 -4.36 -3.06 4.00
C ALA A 277 -4.87 -1.88 3.15
N ALA A 278 -4.29 -0.68 3.32
CA ALA A 278 -4.63 0.50 2.54
C ALA A 278 -4.36 0.32 1.04
N CYS A 279 -3.18 -0.18 0.68
CA CYS A 279 -2.81 -0.44 -0.71
C CYS A 279 -3.72 -1.49 -1.37
N ARG A 280 -4.11 -2.53 -0.63
CA ARG A 280 -5.06 -3.55 -1.10
C ARG A 280 -6.44 -2.95 -1.39
N LEU A 281 -6.96 -2.10 -0.49
CA LEU A 281 -8.20 -1.37 -0.71
C LEU A 281 -8.11 -0.42 -1.90
N ALA A 282 -6.97 0.21 -2.11
CA ALA A 282 -6.74 1.19 -3.16
C ALA A 282 -6.46 0.58 -4.55
N GLY A 283 -6.25 -0.73 -4.65
CA GLY A 283 -5.79 -1.37 -5.88
C GLY A 283 -4.36 -1.01 -6.27
N VAL A 284 -3.52 -0.78 -5.28
CA VAL A 284 -2.13 -0.35 -5.40
C VAL A 284 -1.17 -1.52 -5.22
N ALA A 285 -0.18 -1.64 -6.10
CA ALA A 285 0.92 -2.58 -5.90
C ALA A 285 1.93 -2.00 -4.89
N LEU A 286 2.03 -2.61 -3.71
CA LEU A 286 3.03 -2.24 -2.71
C LEU A 286 4.27 -3.12 -2.89
N VAL A 287 5.43 -2.48 -3.01
CA VAL A 287 6.72 -3.15 -3.27
C VAL A 287 7.77 -2.83 -2.21
N ASN A 288 8.83 -3.63 -2.16
CA ASN A 288 9.85 -3.53 -1.10
C ASN A 288 11.20 -2.98 -1.61
N THR A 289 11.42 -3.00 -2.91
CA THR A 289 12.70 -2.60 -3.50
C THR A 289 12.52 -1.77 -4.78
N PRO A 290 13.51 -0.92 -5.13
CA PRO A 290 13.51 -0.21 -6.40
C PRO A 290 13.36 -1.14 -7.61
N ARG A 291 13.99 -2.32 -7.58
CA ARG A 291 13.88 -3.31 -8.66
C ARG A 291 12.44 -3.82 -8.81
N GLU A 292 11.79 -4.18 -7.69
CA GLU A 292 10.40 -4.65 -7.70
C GLU A 292 9.43 -3.54 -8.16
N LEU A 293 9.73 -2.26 -7.85
CA LEU A 293 8.99 -1.12 -8.39
C LEU A 293 9.00 -1.13 -9.92
N MET A 294 10.16 -1.34 -10.55
CA MET A 294 10.25 -1.40 -12.02
C MET A 294 9.49 -2.57 -12.61
N ILE A 295 9.61 -3.74 -12.00
CA ILE A 295 8.89 -4.96 -12.44
C ILE A 295 7.38 -4.76 -12.35
N ALA A 296 6.90 -4.20 -11.23
CA ALA A 296 5.49 -3.93 -11.03
C ALA A 296 4.95 -2.88 -12.02
N LEU A 297 5.74 -1.84 -12.34
CA LEU A 297 5.38 -0.86 -13.36
C LEU A 297 5.31 -1.49 -14.76
N GLN A 298 6.31 -2.28 -15.16
CA GLN A 298 6.27 -2.99 -16.43
C GLN A 298 5.06 -3.91 -16.51
N ALA A 299 4.78 -4.70 -15.47
CA ALA A 299 3.61 -5.56 -15.40
C ALA A 299 2.31 -4.73 -15.45
N GLY A 300 2.29 -3.60 -14.73
CA GLY A 300 1.17 -2.66 -14.68
C GLY A 300 0.82 -2.04 -16.03
N LEU A 301 1.81 -1.72 -16.84
CA LEU A 301 1.64 -1.17 -18.18
C LEU A 301 1.20 -2.20 -19.23
N GLN A 302 1.25 -3.52 -18.90
CA GLN A 302 0.77 -4.55 -19.82
C GLN A 302 -0.75 -4.52 -19.96
N PRO A 303 -1.28 -4.73 -21.18
CA PRO A 303 -2.73 -4.74 -21.41
C PRO A 303 -3.40 -6.02 -20.89
N ARG A 304 -2.63 -7.06 -20.58
CA ARG A 304 -3.14 -8.39 -20.22
C ARG A 304 -3.01 -8.62 -18.73
N ARG A 305 -4.08 -9.17 -18.15
CA ARG A 305 -4.15 -9.48 -16.71
C ARG A 305 -4.54 -10.93 -16.49
N ALA A 306 -3.93 -11.58 -15.51
CA ALA A 306 -4.34 -12.91 -15.06
C ALA A 306 -5.62 -12.80 -14.20
N ASN A 307 -6.64 -13.57 -14.57
CA ASN A 307 -7.90 -13.65 -13.82
C ASN A 307 -7.93 -14.79 -12.79
N GLY A 308 -6.78 -15.40 -12.51
CA GLY A 308 -6.66 -16.50 -11.56
C GLY A 308 -5.21 -16.76 -11.20
N SER A 309 -4.96 -17.91 -10.59
CA SER A 309 -3.65 -18.31 -10.07
C SER A 309 -3.02 -19.52 -10.78
N ARG A 310 -3.68 -20.10 -11.78
CA ARG A 310 -3.23 -21.32 -12.47
C ARG A 310 -2.21 -20.94 -13.56
N VAL A 311 -0.93 -21.32 -13.35
CA VAL A 311 0.15 -21.04 -14.27
C VAL A 311 0.57 -22.30 -15.01
N ALA A 312 0.68 -22.21 -16.33
CA ALA A 312 1.39 -23.21 -17.12
C ALA A 312 2.86 -22.79 -17.27
N VAL A 313 3.78 -23.67 -16.93
CA VAL A 313 5.23 -23.47 -17.10
C VAL A 313 5.70 -24.24 -18.34
N VAL A 314 6.39 -23.55 -19.24
CA VAL A 314 6.97 -24.13 -20.46
C VAL A 314 8.48 -23.98 -20.39
N THR A 315 9.21 -25.06 -20.52
CA THR A 315 10.67 -25.08 -20.39
C THR A 315 11.32 -26.08 -21.32
N ASP A 316 12.61 -25.94 -21.54
CA ASP A 316 13.43 -26.93 -22.24
C ASP A 316 14.40 -27.66 -21.30
N GLY A 317 14.14 -27.62 -20.00
CA GLY A 317 14.97 -28.27 -18.98
C GLY A 317 14.33 -28.36 -17.61
N GLY A 318 14.35 -29.55 -17.03
CA GLY A 318 13.70 -29.88 -15.76
C GLY A 318 14.14 -29.04 -14.56
N GLY A 319 15.39 -28.54 -14.54
CA GLY A 319 15.87 -27.64 -13.48
C GLY A 319 15.11 -26.32 -13.43
N HIS A 320 14.88 -25.70 -14.58
CA HIS A 320 14.09 -24.48 -14.67
C HIS A 320 12.62 -24.70 -14.28
N ALA A 321 12.05 -25.86 -14.67
CA ALA A 321 10.69 -26.25 -14.29
C ALA A 321 10.51 -26.29 -12.77
N THR A 322 11.45 -26.94 -12.07
CA THR A 322 11.38 -27.11 -10.61
C THR A 322 11.49 -25.76 -9.90
N VAL A 323 12.50 -24.96 -10.22
CA VAL A 323 12.71 -23.66 -9.59
C VAL A 323 11.52 -22.71 -9.87
N ALA A 324 11.01 -22.72 -11.10
CA ALA A 324 9.85 -21.90 -11.46
C ALA A 324 8.61 -22.27 -10.63
N SER A 325 8.34 -23.58 -10.47
CA SER A 325 7.19 -24.07 -9.70
C SER A 325 7.28 -23.66 -8.23
N ASP A 326 8.43 -23.86 -7.59
CA ASP A 326 8.64 -23.48 -6.19
C ASP A 326 8.41 -21.98 -5.97
N LEU A 327 8.94 -21.13 -6.86
CA LEU A 327 8.80 -19.67 -6.76
C LEU A 327 7.37 -19.21 -7.03
N LEU A 328 6.66 -19.84 -7.97
CA LEU A 328 5.27 -19.54 -8.27
C LEU A 328 4.37 -19.89 -7.06
N GLU A 329 4.54 -21.09 -6.49
CA GLU A 329 3.76 -21.52 -5.33
C GLU A 329 4.03 -20.66 -4.10
N ALA A 330 5.28 -20.26 -3.87
CA ALA A 330 5.65 -19.34 -2.80
C ALA A 330 4.96 -17.95 -2.93
N ARG A 331 4.54 -17.57 -4.14
CA ARG A 331 3.77 -16.33 -4.39
C ARG A 331 2.27 -16.54 -4.57
N GLY A 332 1.75 -17.69 -4.14
CA GLY A 332 0.32 -17.99 -4.14
C GLY A 332 -0.26 -18.30 -5.51
N PHE A 333 0.55 -18.72 -6.48
CA PHE A 333 0.10 -19.35 -7.70
C PHE A 333 -0.05 -20.87 -7.48
N THR A 334 -0.69 -21.51 -8.44
CA THR A 334 -0.75 -22.96 -8.55
C THR A 334 -0.22 -23.41 -9.91
N VAL A 335 0.49 -24.54 -9.95
CA VAL A 335 0.98 -25.17 -11.19
C VAL A 335 0.27 -26.53 -11.34
N PRO A 336 -1.06 -26.52 -11.66
CA PRO A 336 -1.84 -27.74 -11.66
C PRO A 336 -1.50 -28.62 -12.88
N ALA A 337 -1.66 -29.93 -12.74
CA ALA A 337 -1.61 -30.82 -13.89
C ALA A 337 -2.64 -30.38 -14.96
N LEU A 338 -2.21 -30.32 -16.22
CA LEU A 338 -3.11 -30.01 -17.33
C LEU A 338 -4.19 -31.07 -17.48
N SER A 339 -5.31 -30.71 -18.07
CA SER A 339 -6.41 -31.63 -18.36
C SER A 339 -5.94 -32.81 -19.24
N PRO A 340 -6.55 -34.00 -19.15
CA PRO A 340 -6.20 -35.13 -20.02
C PRO A 340 -6.31 -34.80 -21.53
N SER A 341 -7.24 -33.91 -21.91
CA SER A 341 -7.40 -33.45 -23.30
C SER A 341 -6.20 -32.59 -23.73
N SER A 342 -5.76 -31.66 -22.88
CA SER A 342 -4.57 -30.82 -23.17
C SER A 342 -3.30 -31.65 -23.23
N GLN A 343 -3.14 -32.62 -22.33
CA GLN A 343 -2.00 -33.54 -22.37
C GLN A 343 -1.98 -34.38 -23.65
N THR A 344 -3.14 -34.85 -24.11
CA THR A 344 -3.26 -35.62 -25.38
C THR A 344 -2.89 -34.78 -26.57
N GLU A 345 -3.36 -33.53 -26.64
CA GLU A 345 -3.05 -32.63 -27.75
C GLU A 345 -1.55 -32.25 -27.76
N LEU A 346 -0.98 -31.90 -26.62
CA LEU A 346 0.45 -31.57 -26.52
C LEU A 346 1.32 -32.80 -26.87
N ARG A 347 0.91 -34.01 -26.47
CA ARG A 347 1.60 -35.26 -26.82
C ARG A 347 1.61 -35.50 -28.33
N SER A 348 0.62 -35.05 -29.07
CA SER A 348 0.57 -35.18 -30.54
C SER A 348 1.53 -34.22 -31.26
N ARG A 349 1.96 -33.13 -30.59
CA ARG A 349 2.80 -32.07 -31.15
C ARG A 349 4.27 -32.20 -30.76
N LEU A 350 4.54 -32.85 -29.62
CA LEU A 350 5.86 -32.97 -29.05
C LEU A 350 6.43 -34.38 -29.17
N TRP A 351 7.73 -34.52 -29.10
CA TRP A 351 8.37 -35.82 -29.13
C TRP A 351 8.10 -36.63 -27.85
N ALA A 352 8.41 -37.93 -27.88
CA ALA A 352 8.05 -38.85 -26.80
C ALA A 352 8.74 -38.54 -25.46
N GLN A 353 9.90 -37.89 -25.47
CA GLN A 353 10.70 -37.53 -24.29
C GLN A 353 10.14 -36.33 -23.53
N SER A 354 9.35 -35.45 -24.19
CA SER A 354 8.78 -34.28 -23.54
C SER A 354 7.76 -34.70 -22.45
N THR A 355 7.69 -33.93 -21.35
CA THR A 355 6.58 -34.02 -20.41
C THR A 355 5.48 -33.03 -20.80
N VAL A 356 4.21 -33.46 -20.63
CA VAL A 356 3.03 -32.67 -21.00
C VAL A 356 2.07 -32.47 -19.85
N VAL A 357 2.50 -32.73 -18.62
CA VAL A 357 1.63 -32.70 -17.43
C VAL A 357 1.47 -31.26 -16.89
N ASN A 358 2.46 -30.47 -16.88
CA ASN A 358 2.74 -29.16 -16.27
C ASN A 358 3.59 -29.35 -14.99
N PRO A 359 4.81 -28.83 -14.99
CA PRO A 359 5.48 -28.09 -16.09
C PRO A 359 5.59 -28.89 -17.39
N VAL A 360 5.38 -28.20 -18.53
CA VAL A 360 5.61 -28.78 -19.85
C VAL A 360 7.11 -28.63 -20.18
N ASP A 361 7.83 -29.74 -20.09
CA ASP A 361 9.27 -29.78 -20.42
C ASP A 361 9.48 -30.35 -21.81
N LEU A 362 10.03 -29.54 -22.71
CA LEU A 362 10.33 -29.91 -24.09
C LEU A 362 11.48 -30.93 -24.18
N ALA A 363 12.27 -31.07 -23.10
CA ALA A 363 13.35 -32.05 -22.98
C ALA A 363 14.37 -31.99 -24.14
N GLY A 364 14.80 -30.78 -24.52
CA GLY A 364 15.73 -30.55 -25.62
C GLY A 364 15.10 -30.50 -27.02
N TYR A 365 13.77 -30.63 -27.13
CA TYR A 365 13.09 -30.55 -28.45
C TYR A 365 13.19 -29.15 -29.05
N GLY A 366 13.27 -28.10 -28.23
CA GLY A 366 13.51 -26.73 -28.69
C GLY A 366 14.84 -26.56 -29.43
N GLU A 367 15.85 -27.36 -29.11
CA GLU A 367 17.14 -27.39 -29.82
C GLU A 367 17.07 -27.96 -31.25
N GLN A 368 16.01 -28.70 -31.55
CA GLN A 368 15.77 -29.29 -32.88
C GLN A 368 14.73 -28.49 -33.65
N ASP A 369 13.70 -28.04 -32.97
CA ASP A 369 12.65 -27.22 -33.58
C ASP A 369 12.14 -26.17 -32.57
N PRO A 370 12.64 -24.93 -32.63
CA PRO A 370 12.16 -23.82 -31.81
C PRO A 370 10.66 -23.51 -31.96
N ASN A 371 10.00 -23.94 -33.05
CA ASN A 371 8.56 -23.75 -33.20
C ASN A 371 7.74 -24.54 -32.17
N SER A 372 8.34 -25.58 -31.57
CA SER A 372 7.70 -26.34 -30.48
C SER A 372 7.26 -25.45 -29.31
N TYR A 373 8.01 -24.38 -29.00
CA TYR A 373 7.58 -23.38 -28.01
C TYR A 373 6.28 -22.66 -28.45
N ALA A 374 6.24 -22.25 -29.72
CA ALA A 374 5.06 -21.57 -30.26
C ALA A 374 3.82 -22.49 -30.28
N ASP A 375 3.98 -23.75 -30.62
CA ASP A 375 2.91 -24.74 -30.64
C ASP A 375 2.32 -24.94 -29.22
N VAL A 376 3.18 -25.10 -28.23
CA VAL A 376 2.75 -25.29 -26.82
C VAL A 376 2.09 -24.02 -26.28
N VAL A 377 2.74 -22.87 -26.43
CA VAL A 377 2.24 -21.60 -25.90
C VAL A 377 0.91 -21.22 -26.56
N THR A 378 0.80 -21.40 -27.89
CA THR A 378 -0.44 -21.11 -28.63
C THR A 378 -1.61 -21.96 -28.13
N TRP A 379 -1.38 -23.22 -27.84
CA TRP A 379 -2.39 -24.10 -27.26
C TRP A 379 -2.77 -23.67 -25.84
N LEU A 380 -1.78 -23.46 -24.96
CA LEU A 380 -2.00 -23.11 -23.56
C LEU A 380 -2.70 -21.75 -23.38
N LEU A 381 -2.47 -20.80 -24.28
CA LEU A 381 -3.20 -19.52 -24.27
C LEU A 381 -4.71 -19.71 -24.51
N GLN A 382 -5.11 -20.77 -25.19
CA GLN A 382 -6.52 -21.09 -25.46
C GLN A 382 -7.13 -22.02 -24.40
N ASP A 383 -6.30 -22.71 -23.58
CA ASP A 383 -6.78 -23.66 -22.58
C ASP A 383 -7.51 -22.94 -21.43
N PRO A 384 -8.81 -23.23 -21.16
CA PRO A 384 -9.58 -22.55 -20.11
C PRO A 384 -9.06 -22.83 -18.69
N ASP A 385 -8.27 -23.88 -18.50
CA ASP A 385 -7.69 -24.26 -17.21
C ASP A 385 -6.35 -23.57 -16.91
N VAL A 386 -5.88 -22.72 -17.81
CA VAL A 386 -4.65 -21.91 -17.66
C VAL A 386 -5.01 -20.44 -17.57
N ASP A 387 -4.52 -19.74 -16.55
CA ASP A 387 -4.76 -18.30 -16.35
C ASP A 387 -3.58 -17.43 -16.85
N SER A 388 -2.36 -17.99 -16.84
CA SER A 388 -1.15 -17.33 -17.32
C SER A 388 -0.08 -18.34 -17.71
N ILE A 389 0.94 -17.90 -18.47
CA ILE A 389 2.02 -18.76 -18.94
C ILE A 389 3.38 -18.15 -18.55
N LEU A 390 4.29 -18.99 -18.08
CA LEU A 390 5.71 -18.70 -17.89
C LEU A 390 6.54 -19.58 -18.80
N ILE A 391 7.26 -18.98 -19.78
CA ILE A 391 8.38 -19.63 -20.43
C ILE A 391 9.59 -19.46 -19.52
N SER A 392 10.35 -20.54 -19.26
CA SER A 392 11.52 -20.47 -18.38
C SER A 392 12.69 -21.25 -18.95
N GLY A 393 13.79 -20.57 -19.22
CA GLY A 393 15.07 -21.21 -19.57
C GLY A 393 15.74 -20.65 -20.82
N TYR A 394 15.91 -21.48 -21.86
CA TYR A 394 16.81 -21.19 -22.96
C TYR A 394 16.22 -20.37 -24.12
N PHE A 395 14.89 -20.24 -24.20
CA PHE A 395 14.23 -19.51 -25.30
C PHE A 395 14.82 -18.09 -25.48
N GLY A 396 15.20 -17.74 -26.70
CA GLY A 396 15.97 -16.55 -27.04
C GLY A 396 17.47 -16.85 -27.31
N GLY A 397 17.94 -18.03 -26.90
CA GLY A 397 19.36 -18.43 -27.04
C GLY A 397 19.77 -18.75 -28.46
N TYR A 398 18.88 -19.31 -29.29
CA TYR A 398 19.20 -19.68 -30.66
C TYR A 398 19.34 -18.46 -31.60
N SER A 399 18.67 -17.37 -31.30
CA SER A 399 18.76 -16.09 -32.01
C SER A 399 19.66 -15.06 -31.36
N SER A 400 20.36 -15.44 -30.27
CA SER A 400 21.33 -14.55 -29.61
C SER A 400 22.57 -14.26 -30.48
N PRO A 401 23.32 -13.17 -30.21
CA PRO A 401 24.55 -12.88 -30.92
C PRO A 401 25.63 -13.99 -30.79
N THR A 402 25.53 -14.82 -29.75
CA THR A 402 26.43 -15.97 -29.51
C THR A 402 25.60 -17.23 -29.28
N PRO A 403 24.94 -17.77 -30.34
CA PRO A 403 24.04 -18.89 -30.19
C PRO A 403 24.77 -20.18 -29.86
N PHE A 404 24.21 -21.01 -28.99
CA PHE A 404 24.70 -22.36 -28.70
C PHE A 404 24.63 -23.27 -29.94
N ALA A 405 23.51 -23.18 -30.69
CA ALA A 405 23.27 -23.93 -31.92
C ALA A 405 23.12 -22.96 -33.10
N GLN A 406 23.94 -23.11 -34.13
CA GLN A 406 23.89 -22.27 -35.34
C GLN A 406 22.76 -22.71 -36.29
N GLY A 407 22.11 -21.75 -36.94
CA GLY A 407 21.13 -22.00 -37.99
C GLY A 407 19.66 -22.11 -37.54
N LEU A 408 19.37 -21.97 -36.23
CA LEU A 408 18.02 -21.97 -35.68
C LEU A 408 17.47 -20.56 -35.42
N ASP A 409 18.28 -19.53 -35.64
CA ASP A 409 17.92 -18.13 -35.39
C ASP A 409 16.63 -17.70 -36.07
N LYS A 410 16.46 -18.02 -37.34
CA LYS A 410 15.25 -17.68 -38.10
C LYS A 410 14.03 -18.42 -37.60
N GLN A 411 14.20 -19.68 -37.19
CA GLN A 411 13.08 -20.49 -36.67
C GLN A 411 12.64 -19.97 -35.29
N GLU A 412 13.57 -19.63 -34.39
CA GLU A 412 13.24 -19.06 -33.10
C GLU A 412 12.54 -17.69 -33.22
N ILE A 413 13.05 -16.82 -34.12
CA ILE A 413 12.38 -15.54 -34.41
C ILE A 413 10.97 -15.77 -34.99
N SER A 414 10.80 -16.77 -35.87
CA SER A 414 9.49 -17.14 -36.41
C SER A 414 8.55 -17.66 -35.33
N ALA A 415 9.04 -18.50 -34.41
CA ALA A 415 8.28 -18.98 -33.26
C ALA A 415 7.86 -17.83 -32.36
N ALA A 416 8.76 -16.87 -32.08
CA ALA A 416 8.44 -15.68 -31.31
C ALA A 416 7.35 -14.83 -31.97
N ARG A 417 7.37 -14.65 -33.29
CA ARG A 417 6.31 -13.94 -34.04
C ARG A 417 4.97 -14.64 -33.94
N THR A 418 4.93 -15.96 -34.10
CA THR A 418 3.70 -16.77 -33.95
C THR A 418 3.12 -16.61 -32.53
N MET A 419 3.97 -16.70 -31.51
CA MET A 419 3.54 -16.45 -30.13
C MET A 419 3.03 -15.01 -29.95
N ALA A 420 3.73 -14.01 -30.49
CA ALA A 420 3.34 -12.60 -30.41
C ALA A 420 1.97 -12.34 -31.07
N GLU A 421 1.72 -12.94 -32.22
CA GLU A 421 0.42 -12.86 -32.90
C GLU A 421 -0.69 -13.49 -32.05
N THR A 422 -0.44 -14.66 -31.48
CA THR A 422 -1.41 -15.33 -30.60
C THR A 422 -1.68 -14.52 -29.34
N VAL A 423 -0.63 -14.00 -28.71
CA VAL A 423 -0.75 -13.15 -27.50
C VAL A 423 -1.56 -11.88 -27.78
N ARG A 424 -1.42 -11.27 -28.97
CA ARG A 424 -2.27 -10.12 -29.37
C ARG A 424 -3.77 -10.44 -29.39
N ALA A 425 -4.11 -11.65 -29.77
CA ALA A 425 -5.51 -12.10 -29.90
C ALA A 425 -6.09 -12.62 -28.58
N GLN A 426 -5.28 -12.79 -27.52
CA GLN A 426 -5.67 -13.39 -26.25
C GLN A 426 -5.55 -12.38 -25.10
N SER A 427 -6.30 -12.62 -24.01
CA SER A 427 -6.27 -11.78 -22.80
C SER A 427 -5.30 -12.28 -21.73
N LYS A 428 -4.80 -13.51 -21.82
CA LYS A 428 -3.93 -14.12 -20.84
C LYS A 428 -2.51 -13.58 -20.91
N PRO A 429 -1.86 -13.29 -19.79
CA PRO A 429 -0.47 -12.86 -19.77
C PRO A 429 0.48 -14.03 -20.08
N LEU A 430 1.50 -13.70 -20.85
CA LEU A 430 2.69 -14.49 -21.07
C LEU A 430 3.87 -13.72 -20.48
N CYS A 431 4.75 -14.39 -19.73
CA CYS A 431 6.02 -13.85 -19.25
C CYS A 431 7.17 -14.80 -19.62
N VAL A 432 8.34 -14.24 -19.88
CA VAL A 432 9.51 -15.03 -20.24
C VAL A 432 10.64 -14.81 -19.22
N HIS A 433 11.11 -15.89 -18.62
CA HIS A 433 12.42 -15.94 -17.98
C HIS A 433 13.40 -16.52 -18.99
N THR A 434 14.49 -15.81 -19.28
CA THR A 434 15.49 -16.27 -20.23
C THR A 434 16.89 -15.72 -19.93
N MET A 435 17.90 -16.49 -20.22
CA MET A 435 19.30 -16.04 -20.17
C MET A 435 19.65 -15.02 -21.25
N TYR A 436 18.77 -14.77 -22.24
CA TYR A 436 19.01 -13.95 -23.42
C TYR A 436 17.89 -12.89 -23.63
N PRO A 437 17.63 -12.00 -22.65
CA PRO A 437 16.51 -11.06 -22.70
C PRO A 437 16.60 -10.01 -23.82
N ASP A 438 17.77 -9.79 -24.38
CA ASP A 438 18.02 -8.83 -25.48
C ASP A 438 18.14 -9.51 -26.86
N SER A 439 17.76 -10.79 -26.98
CA SER A 439 17.80 -11.50 -28.26
C SER A 439 16.74 -11.02 -29.25
N PRO A 440 16.96 -11.21 -30.57
CA PRO A 440 15.96 -10.84 -31.58
C PRO A 440 14.60 -11.53 -31.40
N ALA A 441 14.56 -12.79 -30.97
CA ALA A 441 13.32 -13.48 -30.67
C ALA A 441 12.55 -12.82 -29.51
N ILE A 442 13.26 -12.45 -28.45
CA ILE A 442 12.65 -11.75 -27.31
C ILE A 442 12.18 -10.35 -27.71
N ALA A 443 12.88 -9.67 -28.63
CA ALA A 443 12.44 -8.37 -29.13
C ALA A 443 11.06 -8.44 -29.82
N GLU A 444 10.74 -9.51 -30.55
CA GLU A 444 9.42 -9.73 -31.17
C GLU A 444 8.31 -9.88 -30.11
N LEU A 445 8.58 -10.58 -29.01
CA LEU A 445 7.64 -10.75 -27.90
C LEU A 445 7.46 -9.43 -27.12
N SER A 446 8.56 -8.72 -26.87
CA SER A 446 8.55 -7.44 -26.17
C SER A 446 7.78 -6.37 -26.92
N ALA A 447 7.82 -6.38 -28.26
CA ALA A 447 7.06 -5.47 -29.12
C ALA A 447 5.53 -5.59 -28.97
N VAL A 448 5.03 -6.69 -28.42
CA VAL A 448 3.61 -6.91 -28.11
C VAL A 448 3.31 -6.84 -26.61
N GLY A 449 4.29 -6.39 -25.83
CA GLY A 449 4.14 -6.21 -24.40
C GLY A 449 4.30 -7.50 -23.59
N VAL A 450 5.04 -8.51 -24.07
CA VAL A 450 5.42 -9.67 -23.25
C VAL A 450 6.71 -9.31 -22.48
N PRO A 451 6.68 -9.28 -21.15
CA PRO A 451 7.89 -8.99 -20.38
C PRO A 451 8.87 -10.18 -20.43
N ALA A 452 10.15 -9.84 -20.49
CA ALA A 452 11.23 -10.82 -20.45
C ALA A 452 12.27 -10.42 -19.41
N HIS A 453 12.66 -11.38 -18.57
CA HIS A 453 13.55 -11.15 -17.43
C HIS A 453 14.70 -12.15 -17.43
N TYR A 454 15.88 -11.66 -17.02
CA TYR A 454 17.06 -12.50 -16.82
C TYR A 454 16.96 -13.34 -15.55
N ALA A 455 16.36 -12.81 -14.50
CA ALA A 455 16.16 -13.51 -13.24
C ALA A 455 14.75 -14.15 -13.20
N ILE A 456 14.68 -15.39 -12.77
CA ILE A 456 13.42 -16.14 -12.69
C ILE A 456 12.48 -15.54 -11.65
N GLU A 457 13.04 -15.01 -10.56
CA GLU A 457 12.31 -14.31 -9.50
C GLU A 457 11.58 -13.08 -10.03
N ASP A 458 12.21 -12.35 -10.96
CA ASP A 458 11.60 -11.16 -11.59
C ASP A 458 10.46 -11.55 -12.52
N ALA A 459 10.59 -12.65 -13.26
CA ALA A 459 9.53 -13.16 -14.12
C ALA A 459 8.32 -13.61 -13.30
N VAL A 460 8.53 -14.29 -12.19
CA VAL A 460 7.47 -14.69 -11.26
C VAL A 460 6.85 -13.46 -10.59
N ALA A 461 7.64 -12.47 -10.19
CA ALA A 461 7.14 -11.19 -9.66
C ALA A 461 6.29 -10.43 -10.70
N SER A 462 6.74 -10.41 -11.95
CA SER A 462 6.00 -9.80 -13.06
C SER A 462 4.61 -10.44 -13.25
N LEU A 463 4.52 -11.77 -13.22
CA LEU A 463 3.24 -12.48 -13.25
C LEU A 463 2.37 -12.13 -12.04
N ALA A 464 2.96 -12.05 -10.83
CA ALA A 464 2.22 -11.69 -9.63
C ALA A 464 1.62 -10.28 -9.72
N HIS A 465 2.38 -9.30 -10.21
CA HIS A 465 1.89 -7.94 -10.42
C HIS A 465 0.96 -7.80 -11.65
N SER A 466 0.91 -8.79 -12.54
CA SER A 466 -0.03 -8.83 -13.66
C SER A 466 -1.42 -9.36 -13.29
N ARG A 467 -1.64 -9.86 -12.07
CA ARG A 467 -2.96 -10.34 -11.62
C ARG A 467 -3.95 -9.19 -11.48
N ASN A 468 -5.20 -9.45 -11.85
CA ASN A 468 -6.27 -8.53 -11.50
C ASN A 468 -6.38 -8.42 -9.98
N LEU A 469 -6.35 -7.20 -9.47
CA LEU A 469 -6.60 -6.93 -8.06
C LEU A 469 -8.12 -6.91 -7.83
N THR A 470 -8.59 -7.71 -6.88
CA THR A 470 -9.97 -7.57 -6.39
C THR A 470 -9.97 -6.43 -5.39
N LEU A 471 -10.67 -5.35 -5.72
CA LEU A 471 -10.81 -4.23 -4.78
C LEU A 471 -11.77 -4.62 -3.66
N GLY A 472 -11.34 -4.46 -2.43
CA GLY A 472 -12.23 -4.50 -1.28
C GLY A 472 -13.24 -3.35 -1.29
N ALA A 473 -14.37 -3.51 -0.62
CA ALA A 473 -15.28 -2.40 -0.37
C ALA A 473 -14.57 -1.30 0.43
N LEU A 474 -14.78 -0.04 0.05
CA LEU A 474 -14.31 1.07 0.89
C LEU A 474 -15.06 1.04 2.23
N PRO A 475 -14.37 1.35 3.34
CA PRO A 475 -15.05 1.56 4.61
C PRO A 475 -16.14 2.62 4.46
N ASP A 476 -17.33 2.34 5.02
CA ASP A 476 -18.40 3.34 5.09
C ASP A 476 -17.95 4.56 5.88
N GLU A 477 -18.51 5.72 5.57
CA GLU A 477 -18.39 6.88 6.44
C GLU A 477 -19.12 6.60 7.76
N VAL A 478 -18.48 6.95 8.87
CA VAL A 478 -19.05 6.80 10.21
C VAL A 478 -19.27 8.18 10.80
N GLU A 479 -20.50 8.41 11.26
CA GLU A 479 -20.81 9.59 12.05
C GLU A 479 -20.07 9.51 13.39
N LEU A 480 -19.21 10.49 13.66
CA LEU A 480 -18.48 10.55 14.91
C LEU A 480 -19.44 10.80 16.06
N GLN A 481 -19.27 10.05 17.13
CA GLN A 481 -20.08 10.21 18.34
C GLN A 481 -19.39 11.17 19.31
N LEU A 482 -20.16 11.73 20.24
CA LEU A 482 -19.59 12.57 21.28
C LEU A 482 -18.64 11.73 22.16
N PRO A 483 -17.51 12.30 22.60
CA PRO A 483 -16.60 11.62 23.50
C PRO A 483 -17.31 11.17 24.78
N ILE A 484 -16.97 9.96 25.22
CA ILE A 484 -17.48 9.40 26.48
C ILE A 484 -16.32 9.39 27.49
N ASP A 485 -16.34 10.36 28.39
CA ASP A 485 -15.33 10.47 29.44
C ASP A 485 -15.52 9.41 30.52
N GLY A 486 -14.41 8.80 30.97
CA GLY A 486 -14.38 7.90 32.11
C GLY A 486 -15.12 6.57 31.92
N ILE A 487 -15.29 6.13 30.68
CA ILE A 487 -15.97 4.87 30.34
C ILE A 487 -15.26 3.66 30.98
N THR A 488 -16.03 2.84 31.67
CA THR A 488 -15.55 1.66 32.40
C THR A 488 -16.00 0.36 31.74
N TYR A 489 -15.43 -0.78 32.17
CA TYR A 489 -15.93 -2.11 31.78
C TYR A 489 -17.44 -2.27 31.98
N CYS A 490 -17.94 -1.75 33.10
CA CYS A 490 -19.37 -1.85 33.47
C CYS A 490 -20.27 -1.00 32.56
N ASP A 491 -19.76 0.02 31.91
CA ASP A 491 -20.48 0.85 30.94
C ASP A 491 -20.40 0.26 29.53
N LEU A 492 -19.24 -0.33 29.19
CA LEU A 492 -18.99 -0.91 27.86
C LEU A 492 -19.81 -2.17 27.60
N MET A 493 -19.93 -3.08 28.57
CA MET A 493 -20.69 -4.34 28.38
C MET A 493 -22.17 -4.10 28.04
N PRO A 494 -22.90 -3.23 28.73
CA PRO A 494 -24.27 -2.83 28.34
C PRO A 494 -24.32 -2.13 26.97
N LEU A 495 -23.34 -1.30 26.66
CA LEU A 495 -23.24 -0.63 25.33
C LEU A 495 -23.13 -1.68 24.22
N ILE A 496 -22.22 -2.66 24.34
CA ILE A 496 -22.02 -3.75 23.38
C ILE A 496 -23.31 -4.56 23.21
N LEU A 497 -23.97 -4.89 24.32
CA LEU A 497 -25.27 -5.59 24.31
C LEU A 497 -26.33 -4.76 23.56
N SER A 498 -26.39 -3.46 23.79
CA SER A 498 -27.33 -2.55 23.09
C SER A 498 -27.08 -2.48 21.58
N LYS A 499 -25.88 -2.79 21.12
CA LYS A 499 -25.53 -2.89 19.70
C LYS A 499 -25.82 -4.27 19.10
N GLY A 500 -26.44 -5.18 19.87
CA GLY A 500 -26.87 -6.49 19.39
C GLY A 500 -25.83 -7.59 19.51
N ILE A 501 -24.72 -7.36 20.20
CA ILE A 501 -23.69 -8.37 20.48
C ILE A 501 -23.99 -8.98 21.85
N ALA A 502 -24.08 -10.31 21.93
CA ALA A 502 -24.32 -11.00 23.18
C ALA A 502 -23.17 -10.77 24.18
N THR A 503 -23.55 -10.57 25.44
CA THR A 503 -22.63 -10.48 26.60
C THR A 503 -23.14 -11.40 27.71
N PRO A 504 -22.28 -11.82 28.65
CA PRO A 504 -22.74 -12.55 29.84
C PRO A 504 -23.74 -11.73 30.63
N GLU A 505 -24.70 -12.40 31.24
CA GLU A 505 -25.54 -11.76 32.25
C GLU A 505 -24.66 -11.32 33.41
N MET A 506 -24.74 -10.06 33.80
CA MET A 506 -23.79 -9.42 34.72
C MET A 506 -24.48 -8.62 35.82
N ARG A 507 -23.88 -8.59 37.02
CA ARG A 507 -24.20 -7.69 38.11
C ARG A 507 -22.94 -7.06 38.69
N VAL A 508 -22.96 -5.74 38.87
CA VAL A 508 -21.89 -5.02 39.55
C VAL A 508 -22.14 -5.01 41.05
N VAL A 509 -21.12 -5.27 41.85
CA VAL A 509 -21.20 -5.37 43.31
C VAL A 509 -20.00 -4.65 43.95
N HIS A 510 -20.23 -4.06 45.13
CA HIS A 510 -19.25 -3.29 45.89
C HIS A 510 -18.95 -3.89 47.27
N ASN A 511 -19.84 -4.75 47.77
CA ASN A 511 -19.75 -5.34 49.10
C ASN A 511 -20.33 -6.75 49.16
N ARG A 512 -20.07 -7.44 50.26
CA ARG A 512 -20.46 -8.82 50.46
C ARG A 512 -21.99 -9.06 50.44
N GLU A 513 -22.78 -8.09 50.87
CA GLU A 513 -24.26 -8.18 50.89
C GLU A 513 -24.78 -8.19 49.44
N GLU A 514 -24.26 -7.30 48.61
CA GLU A 514 -24.62 -7.25 47.19
C GLU A 514 -24.21 -8.54 46.45
N VAL A 515 -23.10 -9.17 46.83
CA VAL A 515 -22.69 -10.48 46.27
C VAL A 515 -23.72 -11.54 46.60
N MET A 516 -24.22 -11.61 47.85
CA MET A 516 -25.28 -12.54 48.24
C MET A 516 -26.60 -12.28 47.49
N HIS A 517 -26.94 -11.04 47.27
CA HIS A 517 -28.13 -10.70 46.47
C HIS A 517 -27.99 -11.09 45.00
N ALA A 518 -26.78 -10.94 44.41
CA ALA A 518 -26.54 -11.29 43.03
C ALA A 518 -26.67 -12.81 42.76
N THR A 519 -26.33 -13.67 43.73
CA THR A 519 -26.53 -15.13 43.60
C THR A 519 -28.01 -15.57 43.51
N ASN A 520 -28.93 -14.69 43.86
CA ASN A 520 -30.37 -14.95 43.68
C ASN A 520 -30.88 -14.52 42.29
N ALA A 521 -30.10 -13.75 41.54
CA ALA A 521 -30.50 -13.20 40.24
C ALA A 521 -30.31 -14.23 39.11
N PHE A 522 -29.26 -15.02 39.17
CA PHE A 522 -28.97 -16.09 38.20
C PHE A 522 -28.18 -17.21 38.87
N THR A 523 -28.23 -18.43 38.31
CA THR A 523 -27.57 -19.61 38.86
C THR A 523 -26.15 -19.75 38.31
N GLY A 524 -25.23 -20.29 39.12
CA GLY A 524 -23.87 -20.59 38.70
C GLY A 524 -23.75 -21.67 37.57
N PRO A 525 -22.59 -21.93 37.11
CA PRO A 525 -21.31 -21.40 37.63
C PRO A 525 -21.12 -19.91 37.34
N PHE A 526 -20.36 -19.25 38.23
CA PHE A 526 -20.15 -17.80 38.16
C PHE A 526 -18.71 -17.46 37.72
N VAL A 527 -18.56 -16.26 37.23
CA VAL A 527 -17.27 -15.57 37.02
C VAL A 527 -17.26 -14.34 37.92
N LEU A 528 -16.14 -14.10 38.60
CA LEU A 528 -15.91 -12.87 39.36
C LEU A 528 -14.74 -12.10 38.75
N LYS A 529 -14.94 -10.82 38.45
CA LYS A 529 -13.90 -9.95 37.92
C LYS A 529 -13.76 -8.69 38.79
N ALA A 530 -12.52 -8.31 39.10
CA ALA A 530 -12.19 -7.03 39.70
C ALA A 530 -12.20 -5.92 38.63
N ASN A 531 -12.97 -4.86 38.83
CA ASN A 531 -13.12 -3.78 37.84
C ASN A 531 -12.05 -2.69 38.02
N GLY A 532 -11.73 -1.94 36.95
CA GLY A 532 -10.78 -0.85 36.98
C GLY A 532 -9.30 -1.24 36.83
N LEU A 533 -9.00 -2.50 36.48
CA LEU A 533 -7.65 -3.01 36.25
C LEU A 533 -7.39 -3.20 34.76
N LEU A 534 -6.21 -2.78 34.29
CA LEU A 534 -5.79 -2.93 32.89
C LEU A 534 -5.52 -4.41 32.51
N HIS A 535 -4.84 -5.16 33.40
CA HIS A 535 -4.49 -6.57 33.21
C HIS A 535 -5.04 -7.42 34.35
N LYS A 536 -6.37 -7.59 34.36
CA LYS A 536 -7.12 -8.27 35.45
C LYS A 536 -6.61 -9.69 35.72
N THR A 537 -6.31 -10.44 34.67
CA THR A 537 -5.90 -11.86 34.76
C THR A 537 -4.53 -12.00 35.42
N ASP A 538 -3.55 -11.14 35.08
CA ASP A 538 -2.18 -11.23 35.56
C ASP A 538 -2.04 -11.00 37.07
N VAL A 539 -2.96 -10.21 37.63
CA VAL A 539 -3.00 -9.88 39.05
C VAL A 539 -4.01 -10.74 39.83
N GLY A 540 -4.53 -11.80 39.25
CA GLY A 540 -5.53 -12.66 39.90
C GLY A 540 -6.89 -12.01 40.09
N GLY A 541 -7.21 -10.99 39.27
CA GLY A 541 -8.47 -10.24 39.29
C GLY A 541 -9.62 -10.89 38.52
N VAL A 542 -9.45 -12.13 38.01
CA VAL A 542 -10.49 -12.91 37.34
C VAL A 542 -10.53 -14.31 37.94
N ALA A 543 -11.71 -14.75 38.40
CA ALA A 543 -11.95 -16.10 38.84
C ALA A 543 -13.09 -16.73 38.07
N LEU A 544 -12.84 -17.89 37.49
CA LEU A 544 -13.75 -18.62 36.63
C LEU A 544 -14.30 -19.88 37.32
N ASN A 545 -15.39 -20.42 36.79
CA ASN A 545 -15.98 -21.69 37.25
C ASN A 545 -16.32 -21.74 38.73
N LEU A 546 -16.79 -20.68 39.34
CA LEU A 546 -17.22 -20.64 40.72
C LEU A 546 -18.60 -21.33 40.80
N PRO A 547 -18.68 -22.54 41.45
CA PRO A 547 -19.86 -23.39 41.27
C PRO A 547 -21.12 -22.85 42.00
N ASP A 548 -20.91 -22.16 43.08
CA ASP A 548 -22.00 -21.70 43.98
C ASP A 548 -21.69 -20.36 44.68
N GLY A 549 -22.65 -19.85 45.42
CA GLY A 549 -22.51 -18.58 46.14
C GLY A 549 -21.45 -18.59 47.25
N GLU A 550 -21.16 -19.74 47.85
CA GLU A 550 -20.10 -19.85 48.87
C GLU A 550 -18.69 -19.70 48.24
N ALA A 551 -18.48 -20.35 47.10
CA ALA A 551 -17.23 -20.23 46.35
C ALA A 551 -17.05 -18.76 45.85
N LEU A 552 -18.12 -18.15 45.37
CA LEU A 552 -18.14 -16.76 44.95
C LEU A 552 -17.78 -15.79 46.08
N LEU A 553 -18.37 -15.99 47.28
CA LEU A 553 -18.09 -15.17 48.45
C LEU A 553 -16.62 -15.31 48.95
N ARG A 554 -16.09 -16.55 48.97
CA ARG A 554 -14.68 -16.77 49.33
C ARG A 554 -13.76 -16.04 48.41
N GLU A 555 -14.05 -16.12 47.12
CA GLU A 555 -13.21 -15.49 46.11
C GLU A 555 -13.32 -13.96 46.11
N PHE A 556 -14.50 -13.44 46.35
CA PHE A 556 -14.74 -12.00 46.58
C PHE A 556 -13.93 -11.47 47.77
N ASP A 557 -13.94 -12.18 48.91
CA ASP A 557 -13.19 -11.80 50.10
C ASP A 557 -11.66 -11.83 49.83
N ARG A 558 -11.19 -12.82 49.06
CA ARG A 558 -9.77 -12.91 48.63
C ARG A 558 -9.41 -11.69 47.75
N MET A 559 -10.14 -11.47 46.66
CA MET A 559 -9.86 -10.37 45.74
C MET A 559 -9.97 -9.01 46.43
N ARG A 560 -10.90 -8.85 47.33
CA ARG A 560 -11.07 -7.60 48.12
C ARG A 560 -9.89 -7.33 49.02
N SER A 561 -9.32 -8.37 49.65
CA SER A 561 -8.15 -8.23 50.54
C SER A 561 -6.84 -8.06 49.78
N GLU A 562 -6.66 -8.74 48.64
CA GLU A 562 -5.40 -8.77 47.89
C GLU A 562 -5.32 -7.65 46.81
N ILE A 563 -6.44 -7.32 46.18
CA ILE A 563 -6.51 -6.40 45.05
C ILE A 563 -7.12 -5.05 45.44
N GLY A 564 -8.22 -5.09 46.23
CA GLY A 564 -8.86 -3.87 46.72
C GLY A 564 -9.54 -3.04 45.64
N ALA A 565 -10.09 -3.65 44.60
CA ALA A 565 -10.82 -2.95 43.55
C ALA A 565 -12.06 -2.22 44.09
N ALA A 566 -12.40 -1.08 43.48
CA ALA A 566 -13.55 -0.27 43.90
C ALA A 566 -14.90 -0.96 43.65
N SER A 567 -15.00 -1.84 42.66
CA SER A 567 -16.16 -2.65 42.34
C SER A 567 -15.74 -3.97 41.67
N TYR A 568 -16.67 -4.90 41.68
CA TYR A 568 -16.51 -6.23 41.08
C TYR A 568 -17.72 -6.51 40.20
N SER A 569 -17.53 -7.28 39.13
CA SER A 569 -18.63 -7.84 38.35
C SER A 569 -18.78 -9.34 38.61
N ILE A 570 -20.00 -9.76 38.87
CA ILE A 570 -20.39 -11.16 38.89
C ILE A 570 -21.10 -11.46 37.58
N GLU A 571 -20.62 -12.46 36.87
CA GLU A 571 -21.15 -12.83 35.56
C GLU A 571 -21.54 -14.30 35.55
N ARG A 572 -22.54 -14.63 34.71
CA ARG A 572 -22.84 -16.03 34.40
C ARG A 572 -21.70 -16.60 33.55
N MET A 573 -21.16 -17.75 33.95
CA MET A 573 -20.17 -18.45 33.12
C MET A 573 -20.79 -18.88 31.79
N VAL A 574 -20.18 -18.47 30.70
CA VAL A 574 -20.59 -18.87 29.35
C VAL A 574 -19.95 -20.22 29.01
N ASP A 575 -20.74 -21.14 28.44
CA ASP A 575 -20.22 -22.42 27.98
C ASP A 575 -19.30 -22.23 26.78
N SER A 576 -18.03 -22.55 26.99
CA SER A 576 -16.99 -22.46 25.94
C SER A 576 -16.77 -23.79 25.20
N THR A 577 -17.59 -24.80 25.46
CA THR A 577 -17.49 -26.13 24.81
C THR A 577 -17.64 -25.94 23.29
N ASN A 578 -16.66 -26.46 22.53
CA ASN A 578 -16.57 -26.31 21.09
C ASN A 578 -16.48 -24.83 20.60
N GLY A 579 -16.21 -23.89 21.49
CA GLY A 579 -15.98 -22.50 21.14
C GLY A 579 -14.54 -22.25 20.68
N VAL A 580 -14.36 -21.16 19.93
CA VAL A 580 -13.07 -20.60 19.55
C VAL A 580 -13.04 -19.14 20.04
N GLU A 581 -11.98 -18.79 20.72
CA GLU A 581 -11.75 -17.42 21.17
C GLU A 581 -11.13 -16.60 20.05
N ILE A 582 -11.64 -15.40 19.84
CA ILE A 582 -11.17 -14.42 18.85
C ILE A 582 -10.83 -13.14 19.58
N ILE A 583 -9.74 -12.49 19.18
CA ILE A 583 -9.42 -11.12 19.56
C ILE A 583 -9.93 -10.19 18.48
N VAL A 584 -10.62 -9.13 18.90
CA VAL A 584 -11.06 -8.02 18.06
C VAL A 584 -10.52 -6.74 18.68
N GLY A 585 -9.55 -6.12 18.04
CA GLY A 585 -8.94 -4.87 18.50
C GLY A 585 -9.12 -3.76 17.48
N ILE A 586 -9.35 -2.54 17.94
CA ILE A 586 -9.32 -1.33 17.11
C ILE A 586 -8.32 -0.36 17.73
N THR A 587 -7.40 0.15 16.91
CA THR A 587 -6.41 1.16 17.28
C THR A 587 -6.51 2.34 16.34
N GLN A 588 -6.04 3.51 16.76
CA GLN A 588 -6.02 4.71 15.93
C GLN A 588 -4.63 4.89 15.28
N ASP A 589 -4.57 4.72 13.96
CA ASP A 589 -3.39 5.13 13.18
C ASP A 589 -3.49 6.62 12.85
N GLN A 590 -2.40 7.34 12.99
CA GLN A 590 -2.39 8.80 12.80
C GLN A 590 -2.66 9.24 11.36
N ARG A 591 -2.43 8.37 10.37
CA ARG A 591 -2.59 8.66 8.93
C ARG A 591 -3.84 8.01 8.33
N PHE A 592 -4.16 6.80 8.78
CA PHE A 592 -5.25 6.00 8.23
C PHE A 592 -6.51 5.97 9.11
N GLY A 593 -6.44 6.53 10.32
CA GLY A 593 -7.54 6.51 11.29
C GLY A 593 -7.73 5.14 11.93
N ALA A 594 -8.98 4.76 12.20
CA ALA A 594 -9.28 3.50 12.89
C ALA A 594 -8.84 2.27 12.08
N VAL A 595 -8.06 1.39 12.73
CA VAL A 595 -7.54 0.13 12.20
C VAL A 595 -8.09 -1.02 13.04
N LEU A 596 -8.72 -1.98 12.39
CA LEU A 596 -9.25 -3.20 12.99
C LEU A 596 -8.22 -4.33 12.93
N LEU A 597 -7.99 -4.98 14.04
CA LEU A 597 -7.26 -6.23 14.16
C LEU A 597 -8.24 -7.36 14.48
N VAL A 598 -8.16 -8.45 13.74
CA VAL A 598 -8.87 -9.71 14.04
C VAL A 598 -7.84 -10.84 14.12
N GLY A 599 -7.86 -11.61 15.21
CA GLY A 599 -6.94 -12.73 15.41
C GLY A 599 -7.58 -13.85 16.22
N LEU A 600 -6.94 -15.02 16.22
CA LEU A 600 -7.32 -16.08 17.17
C LEU A 600 -6.98 -15.62 18.59
N GLY A 601 -7.84 -15.94 19.56
CA GLY A 601 -7.66 -15.68 20.99
C GLY A 601 -6.94 -16.83 21.71
N GLY A 602 -6.69 -16.64 23.00
CA GLY A 602 -6.07 -17.63 23.90
C GLY A 602 -4.54 -17.59 23.92
N VAL A 603 -3.95 -18.43 24.77
CA VAL A 603 -2.51 -18.46 25.07
C VAL A 603 -1.60 -18.64 23.83
N LEU A 604 -2.11 -19.24 22.76
CA LEU A 604 -1.35 -19.47 21.54
C LEU A 604 -1.24 -18.24 20.64
N THR A 605 -2.08 -17.22 20.82
CA THR A 605 -2.16 -16.03 19.95
C THR A 605 -0.88 -15.21 20.02
N GLU A 606 -0.36 -14.98 21.20
CA GLU A 606 0.88 -14.23 21.41
C GLU A 606 2.09 -14.92 20.77
N VAL A 607 2.06 -16.25 20.71
CA VAL A 607 3.15 -17.07 20.14
C VAL A 607 3.03 -17.16 18.61
N LEU A 608 1.83 -17.39 18.09
CA LEU A 608 1.61 -17.66 16.66
C LEU A 608 1.43 -16.38 15.83
N LYS A 609 1.05 -15.27 16.47
CA LYS A 609 0.76 -13.97 15.82
C LYS A 609 -0.15 -14.14 14.59
N ASP A 610 -1.20 -14.97 14.74
CA ASP A 610 -2.18 -15.21 13.68
C ASP A 610 -3.28 -14.15 13.73
N SER A 611 -3.01 -13.03 13.11
CA SER A 611 -3.92 -11.90 13.03
C SER A 611 -3.87 -11.24 11.65
N VAL A 612 -4.94 -10.53 11.33
CA VAL A 612 -5.10 -9.76 10.09
C VAL A 612 -5.60 -8.37 10.41
N LEU A 613 -5.10 -7.37 9.69
CA LEU A 613 -5.50 -5.96 9.82
C LEU A 613 -6.37 -5.52 8.65
N ALA A 614 -7.33 -4.64 8.95
CA ALA A 614 -8.13 -3.90 7.96
C ALA A 614 -8.38 -2.47 8.44
N LEU A 615 -8.67 -1.55 7.54
CA LEU A 615 -9.15 -0.22 7.92
C LEU A 615 -10.61 -0.31 8.37
N ALA A 616 -10.90 0.23 9.54
CA ALA A 616 -12.27 0.26 10.08
C ALA A 616 -13.07 1.47 9.51
N PRO A 617 -14.40 1.35 9.40
CA PRO A 617 -15.19 0.15 9.67
C PRO A 617 -15.13 -0.88 8.53
N VAL A 618 -15.39 -2.13 8.84
CA VAL A 618 -15.60 -3.18 7.84
C VAL A 618 -17.08 -3.63 7.86
N ASP A 619 -17.56 -4.17 6.74
CA ASP A 619 -18.84 -4.86 6.67
C ASP A 619 -18.72 -6.33 7.12
N ALA A 620 -19.85 -7.03 7.22
CA ALA A 620 -19.85 -8.43 7.67
C ALA A 620 -19.17 -9.39 6.67
N GLU A 621 -19.23 -9.11 5.38
CA GLU A 621 -18.55 -9.92 4.35
C GLU A 621 -17.03 -9.79 4.49
N SER A 622 -16.51 -8.57 4.56
CA SER A 622 -15.09 -8.31 4.80
C SER A 622 -14.61 -8.92 6.13
N ALA A 623 -15.40 -8.82 7.20
CA ALA A 623 -15.08 -9.45 8.48
C ALA A 623 -15.01 -10.98 8.37
N ARG A 624 -15.90 -11.59 7.59
CA ARG A 624 -15.89 -13.03 7.30
C ARG A 624 -14.65 -13.43 6.51
N GLU A 625 -14.26 -12.65 5.50
CA GLU A 625 -13.02 -12.87 4.74
C GLU A 625 -11.78 -12.78 5.65
N MET A 626 -11.75 -11.80 6.57
CA MET A 626 -10.67 -11.68 7.56
C MET A 626 -10.54 -12.95 8.41
N LEU A 627 -11.66 -13.45 8.95
CA LEU A 627 -11.69 -14.71 9.74
C LEU A 627 -11.17 -15.91 8.95
N LEU A 628 -11.56 -16.03 7.67
CA LEU A 628 -11.15 -17.13 6.80
C LEU A 628 -9.70 -17.00 6.31
N SER A 629 -9.10 -15.82 6.37
CA SER A 629 -7.70 -15.60 6.01
C SER A 629 -6.70 -15.92 7.12
N LEU A 630 -7.17 -16.16 8.35
CA LEU A 630 -6.34 -16.61 9.46
C LEU A 630 -5.75 -18.00 9.17
N LYS A 631 -4.51 -18.24 9.60
CA LYS A 631 -3.88 -19.58 9.50
C LYS A 631 -4.68 -20.63 10.27
N GLY A 632 -5.29 -20.23 11.38
CA GLY A 632 -6.17 -21.05 12.19
C GLY A 632 -7.60 -21.14 11.72
N ALA A 633 -7.98 -20.59 10.56
CA ALA A 633 -9.33 -20.71 10.00
C ALA A 633 -9.92 -22.12 10.00
N PRO A 634 -9.14 -23.21 9.80
CA PRO A 634 -9.66 -24.57 9.93
C PRO A 634 -10.31 -24.86 11.29
N LEU A 635 -9.89 -24.20 12.39
CA LEU A 635 -10.52 -24.34 13.70
C LEU A 635 -11.95 -23.76 13.72
N LEU A 636 -12.14 -22.68 12.99
CA LEU A 636 -13.46 -22.02 12.83
C LEU A 636 -14.40 -22.84 11.95
N MET A 637 -13.85 -23.52 10.95
CA MET A 637 -14.60 -24.35 9.98
C MET A 637 -14.92 -25.76 10.51
N GLY A 638 -14.41 -26.10 11.68
CA GLY A 638 -14.53 -27.44 12.26
C GLY A 638 -13.36 -28.34 11.92
N HIS A 639 -12.66 -28.82 12.94
CA HIS A 639 -11.46 -29.66 12.80
C HIS A 639 -11.46 -30.79 13.77
N ARG A 640 -11.05 -32.02 13.33
CA ARG A 640 -10.89 -33.24 14.16
C ARG A 640 -12.13 -33.55 15.01
N GLY A 641 -13.33 -33.50 14.40
CA GLY A 641 -14.58 -33.86 15.06
C GLY A 641 -15.24 -32.72 15.87
N ARG A 642 -14.65 -31.53 15.93
CA ARG A 642 -15.33 -30.36 16.46
C ARG A 642 -16.26 -29.79 15.38
N PRO A 643 -17.49 -29.34 15.73
CA PRO A 643 -18.39 -28.69 14.78
C PRO A 643 -17.82 -27.33 14.36
N PRO A 644 -18.22 -26.79 13.19
CA PRO A 644 -17.92 -25.42 12.82
C PRO A 644 -18.59 -24.43 13.80
N VAL A 645 -17.96 -23.29 14.01
CA VAL A 645 -18.56 -22.20 14.80
C VAL A 645 -19.45 -21.31 13.91
N ASP A 646 -20.28 -20.48 14.54
CA ASP A 646 -21.15 -19.52 13.84
C ASP A 646 -20.34 -18.32 13.32
N LEU A 647 -19.73 -18.50 12.14
CA LEU A 647 -18.94 -17.47 11.47
C LEU A 647 -19.76 -16.22 11.13
N GLU A 648 -21.03 -16.40 10.84
CA GLU A 648 -21.91 -15.28 10.47
C GLU A 648 -22.16 -14.36 11.67
N SER A 649 -22.42 -14.92 12.84
CA SER A 649 -22.55 -14.15 14.08
C SER A 649 -21.23 -13.47 14.47
N ALA A 650 -20.08 -14.14 14.29
CA ALA A 650 -18.79 -13.56 14.54
C ALA A 650 -18.51 -12.38 13.59
N ALA A 651 -18.75 -12.55 12.29
CA ALA A 651 -18.57 -11.50 11.29
C ALA A 651 -19.45 -10.26 11.56
N LYS A 652 -20.72 -10.48 11.91
CA LYS A 652 -21.63 -9.38 12.30
C LYS A 652 -21.15 -8.64 13.55
N ALA A 653 -20.69 -9.39 14.56
CA ALA A 653 -20.14 -8.77 15.77
C ALA A 653 -18.91 -7.93 15.46
N ILE A 654 -17.96 -8.45 14.68
CA ILE A 654 -16.77 -7.73 14.26
C ILE A 654 -17.14 -6.45 13.47
N ALA A 655 -18.07 -6.52 12.54
CA ALA A 655 -18.52 -5.36 11.77
C ALA A 655 -19.11 -4.27 12.68
N VAL A 656 -19.95 -4.64 13.64
CA VAL A 656 -20.53 -3.71 14.62
C VAL A 656 -19.45 -3.08 15.50
N LEU A 657 -18.50 -3.88 16.02
CA LEU A 657 -17.39 -3.41 16.86
C LEU A 657 -16.45 -2.48 16.09
N SER A 658 -16.15 -2.81 14.83
CA SER A 658 -15.31 -1.97 13.98
C SER A 658 -15.93 -0.59 13.73
N ARG A 659 -17.24 -0.53 13.54
CA ARG A 659 -18.00 0.72 13.39
C ARG A 659 -18.02 1.51 14.68
N LEU A 660 -18.20 0.84 15.83
CA LEU A 660 -18.19 1.47 17.15
C LEU A 660 -16.83 2.13 17.43
N GLY A 661 -15.72 1.40 17.23
CA GLY A 661 -14.39 1.94 17.45
C GLY A 661 -14.02 3.06 16.47
N ALA A 662 -14.49 2.99 15.22
CA ALA A 662 -14.29 4.06 14.24
C ALA A 662 -15.10 5.33 14.56
N ALA A 663 -16.23 5.20 15.27
CA ALA A 663 -17.06 6.32 15.71
C ALA A 663 -16.48 7.10 16.89
N HIS A 664 -15.49 6.53 17.59
CA HIS A 664 -14.85 7.09 18.78
C HIS A 664 -13.32 7.25 18.57
N PRO A 665 -12.87 8.24 17.82
CA PRO A 665 -11.44 8.45 17.54
C PRO A 665 -10.62 8.83 18.78
N GLU A 666 -11.26 9.23 19.88
CA GLU A 666 -10.63 9.45 21.18
C GLU A 666 -10.20 8.14 21.87
N TRP A 667 -10.74 7.00 21.46
CA TRP A 667 -10.31 5.70 21.96
C TRP A 667 -9.04 5.28 21.23
N GLN A 668 -7.89 5.45 21.90
CA GLN A 668 -6.59 5.02 21.34
C GLN A 668 -6.54 3.52 21.10
N GLU A 669 -7.19 2.75 21.97
CA GLU A 669 -7.34 1.32 21.85
C GLU A 669 -8.75 0.90 22.34
N PHE A 670 -9.43 0.09 21.56
CA PHE A 670 -10.68 -0.57 21.91
C PHE A 670 -10.56 -2.05 21.59
N GLU A 671 -10.70 -2.93 22.58
CA GLU A 671 -10.42 -4.37 22.43
C GLU A 671 -11.53 -5.21 23.08
N ILE A 672 -11.96 -6.24 22.34
CA ILE A 672 -12.72 -7.37 22.85
C ILE A 672 -11.78 -8.59 22.90
N ASN A 673 -11.50 -9.09 24.10
CA ASN A 673 -10.58 -10.21 24.30
C ASN A 673 -10.98 -11.04 25.51
N PRO A 674 -11.70 -12.21 25.30
CA PRO A 674 -12.07 -12.74 23.98
C PRO A 674 -13.50 -12.41 23.53
N LEU A 675 -13.72 -12.43 22.22
CA LEU A 675 -15.00 -12.73 21.60
C LEU A 675 -15.09 -14.26 21.45
N LEU A 676 -15.89 -14.90 22.27
CA LEU A 676 -16.10 -16.34 22.21
C LEU A 676 -17.10 -16.68 21.11
N VAL A 677 -16.68 -17.44 20.12
CA VAL A 677 -17.53 -17.88 19.01
C VAL A 677 -17.80 -19.38 19.16
N THR A 678 -19.05 -19.75 19.29
CA THR A 678 -19.55 -21.12 19.44
C THR A 678 -20.38 -21.52 18.21
N PRO A 679 -20.81 -22.78 18.08
CA PRO A 679 -21.74 -23.18 17.03
C PRO A 679 -23.09 -22.47 17.01
N ILE A 680 -23.45 -21.77 18.09
CA ILE A 680 -24.76 -21.12 18.27
C ILE A 680 -24.69 -19.59 18.34
N GLY A 681 -23.52 -18.99 18.19
CA GLY A 681 -23.38 -17.52 18.20
C GLY A 681 -22.02 -17.03 18.71
N ALA A 682 -21.90 -15.68 18.78
CA ALA A 682 -20.72 -15.00 19.28
C ALA A 682 -21.07 -14.18 20.54
N THR A 683 -20.24 -14.26 21.58
CA THR A 683 -20.43 -13.59 22.87
C THR A 683 -19.15 -12.85 23.28
N ALA A 684 -19.24 -11.55 23.53
CA ALA A 684 -18.12 -10.76 24.06
C ALA A 684 -17.98 -11.04 25.57
N LEU A 685 -16.83 -11.60 25.96
CA LEU A 685 -16.59 -11.98 27.36
C LEU A 685 -15.81 -10.91 28.14
N ASP A 686 -14.95 -10.16 27.47
CA ASP A 686 -14.27 -9.03 28.10
C ASP A 686 -14.08 -7.90 27.11
N VAL A 687 -14.04 -6.67 27.62
CA VAL A 687 -13.88 -5.45 26.83
C VAL A 687 -12.98 -4.46 27.55
N ARG A 688 -12.19 -3.74 26.77
CA ARG A 688 -11.25 -2.74 27.27
C ARG A 688 -11.23 -1.52 26.34
N VAL A 689 -11.07 -0.34 26.90
CA VAL A 689 -10.79 0.92 26.20
C VAL A 689 -9.61 1.60 26.88
N ALA A 690 -8.69 2.14 26.07
CA ALA A 690 -7.66 3.10 26.48
C ALA A 690 -7.92 4.45 25.75
N LEU A 691 -7.86 5.56 26.51
CA LEU A 691 -8.06 6.93 26.00
C LEU A 691 -6.74 7.61 25.65
#